data_ecf832f7b77d847c6321069cec2c90be
#
_entry.id   ecf832f7b77d847c6321069cec2c90be
#
_cell.length_a   1.000
_cell.length_b   1.000
_cell.length_c   1.000
_cell.angle_alpha   90.00
_cell.angle_beta   90.00
_cell.angle_gamma   90.00
#
_symmetry.space_group_name_H-M   'P 1'
#
loop_
_entity.id
_entity.type
_entity.pdbx_description
1 polymer ?
#
loop_
_entity_poly.entity_id
_entity_poly.type
_entity_poly.pdbx_seq_one_letter_code
_entity_poly.pdbx_strand_id
1 'polypeptide(L)'
;MERVSAKVGDSEIFIETGLYAKLADGAVVVRQGETAVLVTVVMSEEPVQGIDFVPLSVDYREQSSAWGKIPGGFVKREGKPTEREILVSRVIDRPIRPMLPEGFFHDVIITALTLSADDKYDPDVLAITGASAALHISRIPFDGPIAGVRVCRIDGKFFANPTYEERQRADLEIVMAGSKDAIVMVEGGAKEVDEDTLAEALYFGLSAIQDLIKAQEELREKVGVPKVSFEGMELPQEIQKQLEEFCTPKIIQSFGISDKRERKTFQSDILKEFIENYQVPEDLHFKLSYNYKKLISKLMRRQVLQEGRRIDGRGAKDIRPISIQVHPFERPHGSAIFTRGQTQAFATVTLGSPEEAQMVESIYEGETFKRFMLHYNFPPFSTGEAKPWGPPRRREIGHGALAERAIEPLIPPETEFPYIIRVVSNILESNGSTSMATVCAGSLALFDAGVPLKKHVAGIAMGLIMEGESYAILSDILGDEDQLGDMDFKVAGTKDGITSIQMDIKIKGLKKEIMKEALQQAKEGRLYILEKMYEAIPEPRKEVSPYAPKIEIITIPEDKALLVIGPGGKNVKEFRDKMGVSVWVHEGGKVSLTSNSREAIEEVKKAIQNLIAEVEVGKVYKGKITRVEPYGVFVEILPGKVGLLHVSKMEGYIKDVRAIFSVGDELLVKVIEIDEQGRAKLTNMGIKEPA
;
A
#
# COMPACT_ATOMS: atom_id res chain seq x y z
N MET A 1 -34.09 19.95 9.55
CA MET A 1 -33.35 18.86 8.87
C MET A 1 -33.63 18.98 7.39
N GLU A 2 -32.61 19.24 6.60
CA GLU A 2 -32.72 19.28 5.14
C GLU A 2 -32.01 18.05 4.58
N ARG A 3 -32.52 17.56 3.45
CA ARG A 3 -32.03 16.37 2.76
C ARG A 3 -32.09 16.56 1.27
N VAL A 4 -31.04 16.15 0.58
CA VAL A 4 -30.97 16.04 -0.87
C VAL A 4 -30.49 14.65 -1.26
N SER A 5 -30.71 14.23 -2.50
CA SER A 5 -30.24 12.94 -2.98
C SER A 5 -29.72 13.01 -4.41
N ALA A 6 -28.88 12.06 -4.77
CA ALA A 6 -28.34 11.89 -6.11
C ALA A 6 -28.18 10.41 -6.44
N LYS A 7 -28.36 10.05 -7.71
CA LYS A 7 -28.11 8.69 -8.17
C LYS A 7 -26.65 8.54 -8.63
N VAL A 8 -25.97 7.51 -8.12
CA VAL A 8 -24.61 7.14 -8.55
C VAL A 8 -24.58 5.64 -8.84
N GLY A 9 -24.30 5.28 -10.08
CA GLY A 9 -24.44 3.89 -10.51
C GLY A 9 -25.88 3.40 -10.33
N ASP A 10 -26.03 2.27 -9.66
CA ASP A 10 -27.34 1.63 -9.40
C ASP A 10 -27.96 2.02 -8.05
N SER A 11 -27.32 2.88 -7.27
CA SER A 11 -27.74 3.26 -5.92
C SER A 11 -27.98 4.75 -5.75
N GLU A 12 -28.73 5.12 -4.73
CA GLU A 12 -29.02 6.50 -4.34
C GLU A 12 -28.17 6.89 -3.14
N ILE A 13 -27.54 8.07 -3.22
CA ILE A 13 -26.76 8.68 -2.14
C ILE A 13 -27.56 9.86 -1.57
N PHE A 14 -27.70 9.92 -0.25
CA PHE A 14 -28.40 10.98 0.47
C PHE A 14 -27.40 11.86 1.23
N ILE A 15 -27.62 13.16 1.22
CA ILE A 15 -26.86 14.13 2.01
C ILE A 15 -27.84 14.87 2.91
N GLU A 16 -27.65 14.75 4.23
CA GLU A 16 -28.54 15.27 5.27
C GLU A 16 -27.79 16.27 6.15
N THR A 17 -28.45 17.36 6.57
CA THR A 17 -27.87 18.35 7.50
C THR A 17 -28.89 18.90 8.50
N GLY A 18 -28.40 19.58 9.54
CA GLY A 18 -29.21 20.31 10.52
C GLY A 18 -29.67 19.50 11.73
N LEU A 19 -29.32 18.19 11.80
CA LEU A 19 -29.69 17.33 12.95
C LEU A 19 -28.52 17.10 13.91
N TYR A 20 -27.32 16.84 13.39
CA TYR A 20 -26.15 16.41 14.16
C TYR A 20 -25.07 17.52 14.18
N ALA A 21 -24.18 17.47 15.19
CA ALA A 21 -22.95 18.27 15.31
C ALA A 21 -23.14 19.78 15.08
N LYS A 22 -24.18 20.39 15.68
CA LYS A 22 -24.61 21.77 15.45
C LYS A 22 -23.62 22.85 15.90
N LEU A 23 -22.55 22.48 16.61
CA LEU A 23 -21.47 23.41 17.00
C LEU A 23 -20.35 23.50 15.96
N ALA A 24 -20.34 22.62 14.96
CA ALA A 24 -19.41 22.71 13.84
C ALA A 24 -19.84 23.81 12.86
N ASP A 25 -18.90 24.40 12.12
CA ASP A 25 -19.19 25.39 11.07
C ASP A 25 -20.03 24.80 9.94
N GLY A 26 -19.84 23.51 9.66
CA GLY A 26 -20.66 22.71 8.76
C GLY A 26 -20.68 21.26 9.19
N ALA A 27 -21.85 20.61 9.06
CA ALA A 27 -22.00 19.19 9.39
C ALA A 27 -23.03 18.54 8.47
N VAL A 28 -22.67 17.40 7.90
CA VAL A 28 -23.55 16.58 7.05
C VAL A 28 -23.43 15.11 7.39
N VAL A 29 -24.48 14.34 7.14
CA VAL A 29 -24.42 12.89 7.10
C VAL A 29 -24.65 12.44 5.65
N VAL A 30 -23.74 11.66 5.11
CA VAL A 30 -23.85 11.07 3.77
C VAL A 30 -24.16 9.60 3.90
N ARG A 31 -25.16 9.12 3.16
CA ARG A 31 -25.67 7.74 3.24
C ARG A 31 -25.73 7.08 1.87
N GLN A 32 -25.34 5.80 1.82
CA GLN A 32 -25.56 4.90 0.68
C GLN A 32 -25.87 3.50 1.23
N GLY A 33 -27.05 2.97 0.93
CA GLY A 33 -27.52 1.75 1.61
C GLY A 33 -27.63 1.95 3.13
N GLU A 34 -27.04 1.05 3.91
CA GLU A 34 -26.94 1.17 5.36
C GLU A 34 -25.67 1.89 5.83
N THR A 35 -24.74 2.15 4.90
CA THR A 35 -23.51 2.90 5.20
C THR A 35 -23.80 4.39 5.39
N ALA A 36 -23.34 4.96 6.48
CA ALA A 36 -23.53 6.36 6.85
C ALA A 36 -22.26 6.98 7.46
N VAL A 37 -21.85 8.14 6.96
CA VAL A 37 -20.68 8.88 7.43
C VAL A 37 -21.11 10.28 7.86
N LEU A 38 -20.82 10.65 9.10
CA LEU A 38 -20.91 12.02 9.58
C LEU A 38 -19.62 12.76 9.22
N VAL A 39 -19.75 13.88 8.52
CA VAL A 39 -18.61 14.75 8.23
C VAL A 39 -18.85 16.13 8.79
N THR A 40 -17.89 16.61 9.57
CA THR A 40 -17.91 17.94 10.17
C THR A 40 -16.71 18.76 9.72
N VAL A 41 -16.90 20.08 9.62
CA VAL A 41 -15.82 21.02 9.34
C VAL A 41 -15.86 22.15 10.36
N VAL A 42 -14.67 22.54 10.85
CA VAL A 42 -14.49 23.61 11.82
C VAL A 42 -13.27 24.41 11.42
N MET A 43 -13.34 25.73 11.50
CA MET A 43 -12.19 26.61 11.32
C MET A 43 -11.82 27.35 12.59
N SER A 44 -10.53 27.70 12.75
CA SER A 44 -10.10 28.60 13.83
C SER A 44 -10.65 30.00 13.65
N GLU A 45 -10.92 30.69 14.75
CA GLU A 45 -11.38 32.10 14.68
C GLU A 45 -10.27 33.05 14.19
N GLU A 46 -9.00 32.78 14.58
CA GLU A 46 -7.84 33.58 14.19
C GLU A 46 -6.98 32.83 13.17
N PRO A 47 -6.36 33.55 12.21
CA PRO A 47 -5.42 32.93 11.27
C PRO A 47 -4.11 32.51 11.96
N VAL A 48 -3.54 31.41 11.51
CA VAL A 48 -2.23 30.90 11.95
C VAL A 48 -1.13 31.80 11.41
N GLN A 49 -0.27 32.29 12.29
CA GLN A 49 0.83 33.17 11.92
C GLN A 49 2.05 32.41 11.41
N GLY A 50 2.76 32.96 10.43
CA GLY A 50 4.06 32.46 9.96
C GLY A 50 4.00 31.23 9.07
N ILE A 51 2.86 30.89 8.48
CA ILE A 51 2.70 29.81 7.50
C ILE A 51 2.34 30.37 6.12
N ASP A 52 2.80 29.72 5.08
CA ASP A 52 2.57 30.08 3.67
C ASP A 52 1.73 29.06 2.89
N PHE A 53 1.02 28.21 3.61
CA PHE A 53 0.12 27.20 3.07
C PHE A 53 -1.20 27.16 3.85
N VAL A 54 -2.25 26.66 3.23
CA VAL A 54 -3.55 26.49 3.90
C VAL A 54 -3.46 25.35 4.92
N PRO A 55 -3.64 25.64 6.22
CA PRO A 55 -3.53 24.64 7.28
C PRO A 55 -4.79 23.79 7.36
N LEU A 56 -4.84 22.75 6.54
CA LEU A 56 -5.91 21.75 6.51
C LEU A 56 -5.47 20.47 7.21
N SER A 57 -6.30 20.00 8.13
CA SER A 57 -6.16 18.67 8.74
C SER A 57 -7.43 17.86 8.53
N VAL A 58 -7.27 16.60 8.12
CA VAL A 58 -8.38 15.67 7.91
C VAL A 58 -8.18 14.46 8.80
N ASP A 59 -9.19 14.12 9.59
CA ASP A 59 -9.25 12.92 10.41
C ASP A 59 -10.46 12.08 10.00
N TYR A 60 -10.18 10.92 9.40
CA TYR A 60 -11.17 9.91 9.09
C TYR A 60 -11.08 8.78 10.12
N ARG A 61 -12.25 8.30 10.58
CA ARG A 61 -12.35 7.26 11.61
C ARG A 61 -13.39 6.20 11.26
N GLU A 62 -12.95 4.95 11.36
CA GLU A 62 -13.78 3.77 11.25
C GLU A 62 -13.90 3.11 12.64
N GLN A 63 -15.02 3.31 13.32
CA GLN A 63 -15.26 2.66 14.61
C GLN A 63 -15.89 1.28 14.41
N SER A 64 -15.38 0.27 15.09
CA SER A 64 -15.92 -1.10 15.05
C SER A 64 -17.42 -1.17 15.38
N SER A 65 -17.90 -0.24 16.20
CA SER A 65 -19.33 -0.10 16.53
C SER A 65 -20.20 0.19 15.31
N ALA A 66 -19.68 0.83 14.26
CA ALA A 66 -20.41 1.09 13.01
C ALA A 66 -20.80 -0.21 12.27
N TRP A 67 -20.03 -1.28 12.49
CA TRP A 67 -20.29 -2.64 11.99
C TRP A 67 -20.88 -3.57 13.04
N GLY A 68 -21.33 -3.05 14.20
CA GLY A 68 -21.85 -3.85 15.30
C GLY A 68 -20.80 -4.78 15.93
N LYS A 69 -19.51 -4.45 15.81
CA LYS A 69 -18.38 -5.25 16.32
C LYS A 69 -17.73 -4.59 17.53
N ILE A 70 -17.05 -5.41 18.33
CA ILE A 70 -16.16 -4.94 19.41
C ILE A 70 -14.73 -4.99 18.86
N PRO A 71 -13.91 -3.93 19.05
CA PRO A 71 -12.54 -3.91 18.56
C PRO A 71 -11.72 -5.11 19.03
N GLY A 72 -10.83 -5.61 18.20
CA GLY A 72 -9.85 -6.63 18.55
C GLY A 72 -8.87 -6.19 19.65
N GLY A 73 -7.83 -6.96 19.85
CA GLY A 73 -6.79 -6.67 20.84
C GLY A 73 -7.26 -6.75 22.30
N PHE A 74 -6.33 -6.45 23.23
CA PHE A 74 -6.58 -6.60 24.67
C PHE A 74 -7.43 -5.47 25.25
N VAL A 75 -7.24 -4.23 24.81
CA VAL A 75 -7.91 -3.03 25.38
C VAL A 75 -9.37 -2.91 24.96
N LYS A 76 -9.77 -3.60 23.89
CA LYS A 76 -11.15 -3.53 23.31
C LYS A 76 -11.63 -2.12 23.01
N ARG A 77 -10.72 -1.28 22.53
CA ARG A 77 -10.96 0.11 22.14
C ARG A 77 -10.06 0.49 20.96
N GLU A 78 -10.59 1.28 20.04
CA GLU A 78 -9.81 1.90 18.96
C GLU A 78 -8.71 2.81 19.57
N GLY A 79 -7.51 2.71 18.99
CA GLY A 79 -6.34 3.45 19.46
C GLY A 79 -5.87 4.50 18.45
N LYS A 80 -4.61 4.35 18.01
CA LYS A 80 -4.05 5.16 16.93
C LYS A 80 -4.78 4.87 15.62
N PRO A 81 -4.84 5.85 14.69
CA PRO A 81 -5.37 5.60 13.36
C PRO A 81 -4.72 4.39 12.70
N THR A 82 -5.53 3.54 12.09
CA THR A 82 -5.06 2.43 11.25
C THR A 82 -4.42 2.98 9.96
N GLU A 83 -3.66 2.15 9.25
CA GLU A 83 -3.11 2.53 7.94
C GLU A 83 -4.23 2.93 6.97
N ARG A 84 -5.33 2.18 6.92
CA ARG A 84 -6.52 2.51 6.12
C ARG A 84 -7.10 3.88 6.47
N GLU A 85 -7.30 4.18 7.75
CA GLU A 85 -7.82 5.49 8.18
C GLU A 85 -6.90 6.65 7.77
N ILE A 86 -5.57 6.43 7.82
CA ILE A 86 -4.59 7.42 7.37
C ILE A 86 -4.67 7.62 5.85
N LEU A 87 -4.78 6.53 5.09
CA LEU A 87 -4.88 6.59 3.63
C LEU A 87 -6.17 7.28 3.19
N VAL A 88 -7.32 6.93 3.80
CA VAL A 88 -8.61 7.60 3.51
C VAL A 88 -8.58 9.07 3.89
N SER A 89 -7.98 9.44 5.05
CA SER A 89 -7.78 10.85 5.41
C SER A 89 -7.03 11.61 4.31
N ARG A 90 -6.02 11.00 3.67
CA ARG A 90 -5.28 11.59 2.56
C ARG A 90 -6.11 11.69 1.28
N VAL A 91 -6.92 10.68 1.00
CA VAL A 91 -7.84 10.69 -0.17
C VAL A 91 -8.89 11.79 -0.06
N ILE A 92 -9.30 12.18 1.18
CA ILE A 92 -10.19 13.31 1.44
C ILE A 92 -9.42 14.65 1.35
N ASP A 93 -8.23 14.76 1.97
CA ASP A 93 -7.41 15.98 2.03
C ASP A 93 -7.05 16.50 0.63
N ARG A 94 -6.58 15.60 -0.24
CA ARG A 94 -5.98 15.95 -1.53
C ARG A 94 -6.94 16.69 -2.47
N PRO A 95 -8.19 16.27 -2.67
CA PRO A 95 -9.12 17.00 -3.54
C PRO A 95 -9.73 18.25 -2.89
N ILE A 96 -9.75 18.33 -1.57
CA ILE A 96 -10.28 19.50 -0.83
C ILE A 96 -9.28 20.65 -0.79
N ARG A 97 -8.01 20.34 -0.55
CA ARG A 97 -6.94 21.33 -0.35
C ARG A 97 -6.84 22.36 -1.48
N PRO A 98 -6.84 22.00 -2.78
CA PRO A 98 -6.77 22.97 -3.88
C PRO A 98 -8.05 23.81 -4.06
N MET A 99 -9.15 23.44 -3.40
CA MET A 99 -10.41 24.16 -3.42
C MET A 99 -10.54 25.21 -2.32
N LEU A 100 -9.58 25.25 -1.38
CA LEU A 100 -9.47 26.32 -0.40
C LEU A 100 -8.66 27.47 -1.02
N PRO A 101 -9.09 28.73 -0.86
CA PRO A 101 -8.42 29.84 -1.53
C PRO A 101 -7.02 30.09 -0.98
N GLU A 102 -6.12 30.49 -1.86
CA GLU A 102 -4.77 30.92 -1.47
C GLU A 102 -4.85 32.12 -0.50
N GLY A 103 -3.97 32.12 0.50
CA GLY A 103 -3.94 33.17 1.51
C GLY A 103 -4.94 32.97 2.65
N PHE A 104 -5.76 31.92 2.61
CA PHE A 104 -6.63 31.56 3.73
C PHE A 104 -5.85 30.74 4.76
N PHE A 105 -5.40 31.38 5.85
CA PHE A 105 -4.50 30.75 6.83
C PHE A 105 -5.19 30.35 8.14
N HIS A 106 -6.49 30.27 8.19
CA HIS A 106 -7.20 29.70 9.33
C HIS A 106 -7.04 28.18 9.34
N ASP A 107 -6.80 27.59 10.53
CA ASP A 107 -6.84 26.14 10.66
C ASP A 107 -8.21 25.62 10.25
N VAL A 108 -8.23 24.66 9.32
CA VAL A 108 -9.45 23.94 8.91
C VAL A 108 -9.32 22.48 9.31
N ILE A 109 -10.21 22.03 10.17
CA ILE A 109 -10.27 20.65 10.62
C ILE A 109 -11.51 19.98 10.03
N ILE A 110 -11.29 18.91 9.26
CA ILE A 110 -12.35 18.04 8.75
C ILE A 110 -12.30 16.73 9.54
N THR A 111 -13.43 16.36 10.15
CA THR A 111 -13.57 15.06 10.80
C THR A 111 -14.66 14.26 10.11
N ALA A 112 -14.30 13.08 9.61
CA ALA A 112 -15.24 12.13 9.01
C ALA A 112 -15.31 10.89 9.90
N LEU A 113 -16.52 10.60 10.40
CA LEU A 113 -16.79 9.50 11.33
C LEU A 113 -17.80 8.54 10.72
N THR A 114 -17.43 7.29 10.54
CA THR A 114 -18.35 6.25 10.10
C THR A 114 -19.32 5.91 11.24
N LEU A 115 -20.61 6.15 11.03
CA LEU A 115 -21.67 5.93 12.01
C LEU A 115 -22.34 4.57 11.87
N SER A 116 -22.45 4.09 10.62
CA SER A 116 -23.01 2.81 10.25
C SER A 116 -22.34 2.33 8.98
N ALA A 117 -22.14 1.04 8.84
CA ALA A 117 -21.58 0.46 7.60
C ALA A 117 -22.17 -0.94 7.37
N ASP A 118 -22.47 -1.22 6.11
CA ASP A 118 -22.85 -2.53 5.61
C ASP A 118 -21.69 -3.22 4.87
N ASP A 119 -21.92 -4.44 4.39
CA ASP A 119 -20.94 -5.21 3.65
C ASP A 119 -20.87 -4.81 2.16
N LYS A 120 -21.61 -3.77 1.76
CA LYS A 120 -21.76 -3.43 0.34
C LYS A 120 -20.97 -2.21 -0.08
N TYR A 121 -21.08 -1.11 0.68
CA TYR A 121 -20.59 0.20 0.25
C TYR A 121 -19.52 0.75 1.18
N ASP A 122 -18.39 1.17 0.60
CA ASP A 122 -17.29 1.80 1.33
C ASP A 122 -17.65 3.22 1.80
N PRO A 123 -17.37 3.56 3.06
CA PRO A 123 -17.59 4.90 3.59
C PRO A 123 -16.60 5.96 3.07
N ASP A 124 -15.47 5.58 2.49
CA ASP A 124 -14.38 6.48 2.08
C ASP A 124 -14.80 7.49 1.01
N VAL A 125 -15.44 7.05 -0.08
CA VAL A 125 -15.94 7.95 -1.15
C VAL A 125 -17.09 8.84 -0.68
N LEU A 126 -17.90 8.36 0.27
CA LEU A 126 -18.95 9.15 0.92
C LEU A 126 -18.34 10.27 1.76
N ALA A 127 -17.22 10.01 2.43
CA ALA A 127 -16.51 10.99 3.23
C ALA A 127 -15.93 12.14 2.37
N ILE A 128 -15.47 11.87 1.15
CA ILE A 128 -15.02 12.92 0.21
C ILE A 128 -16.16 13.88 -0.11
N THR A 129 -17.30 13.32 -0.53
CA THR A 129 -18.52 14.10 -0.85
C THR A 129 -19.05 14.83 0.38
N GLY A 130 -19.01 14.18 1.54
CA GLY A 130 -19.41 14.78 2.82
C GLY A 130 -18.54 15.97 3.23
N ALA A 131 -17.20 15.87 3.05
CA ALA A 131 -16.28 16.97 3.32
C ALA A 131 -16.56 18.19 2.43
N SER A 132 -16.79 17.92 1.14
CA SER A 132 -17.19 18.95 0.19
C SER A 132 -18.53 19.61 0.59
N ALA A 133 -19.57 18.82 0.86
CA ALA A 133 -20.89 19.33 1.22
C ALA A 133 -20.86 20.15 2.51
N ALA A 134 -20.15 19.68 3.55
CA ALA A 134 -20.00 20.40 4.81
C ALA A 134 -19.28 21.73 4.63
N LEU A 135 -18.19 21.77 3.86
CA LEU A 135 -17.50 23.02 3.49
C LEU A 135 -18.41 23.93 2.66
N HIS A 136 -19.14 23.38 1.71
CA HIS A 136 -19.96 24.14 0.77
C HIS A 136 -21.08 24.89 1.47
N ILE A 137 -21.74 24.32 2.48
CA ILE A 137 -22.79 24.96 3.26
C ILE A 137 -22.26 25.85 4.40
N SER A 138 -20.99 25.69 4.83
CA SER A 138 -20.37 26.42 5.94
C SER A 138 -19.94 27.83 5.59
N ARG A 139 -19.50 28.61 6.60
CA ARG A 139 -18.89 29.96 6.43
C ARG A 139 -17.46 29.90 5.88
N ILE A 140 -16.81 28.70 5.79
CA ILE A 140 -15.44 28.55 5.32
C ILE A 140 -15.37 28.81 3.82
N PRO A 141 -14.45 29.66 3.32
CA PRO A 141 -14.26 29.89 1.89
C PRO A 141 -13.88 28.57 1.17
N PHE A 142 -14.59 28.27 0.09
CA PHE A 142 -14.43 27.00 -0.62
C PHE A 142 -14.90 27.12 -2.08
N ASP A 143 -14.04 26.77 -3.03
CA ASP A 143 -14.26 26.88 -4.48
C ASP A 143 -14.97 25.63 -5.08
N GLY A 144 -15.53 24.75 -4.24
CA GLY A 144 -16.30 23.60 -4.66
C GLY A 144 -17.73 23.95 -5.13
N PRO A 145 -18.60 22.93 -5.30
CA PRO A 145 -18.46 21.59 -4.71
C PRO A 145 -17.64 20.62 -5.55
N ILE A 146 -17.15 19.58 -4.88
CA ILE A 146 -16.58 18.38 -5.49
C ILE A 146 -17.31 17.13 -5.00
N ALA A 147 -17.20 16.02 -5.72
CA ALA A 147 -17.74 14.74 -5.27
C ALA A 147 -16.76 13.61 -5.53
N GLY A 148 -16.79 12.60 -4.67
CA GLY A 148 -15.98 11.39 -4.79
C GLY A 148 -16.78 10.24 -5.39
N VAL A 149 -16.09 9.39 -6.18
CA VAL A 149 -16.63 8.16 -6.71
C VAL A 149 -15.54 7.11 -6.84
N ARG A 150 -15.89 5.85 -6.59
CA ARG A 150 -15.08 4.69 -6.93
C ARG A 150 -15.48 4.19 -8.30
N VAL A 151 -14.52 4.07 -9.21
CA VAL A 151 -14.73 3.49 -10.52
C VAL A 151 -13.99 2.17 -10.61
N CYS A 152 -14.71 1.12 -10.96
CA CYS A 152 -14.13 -0.19 -11.21
C CYS A 152 -14.42 -0.63 -12.65
N ARG A 153 -13.47 -1.35 -13.27
CA ARG A 153 -13.71 -2.08 -14.51
C ARG A 153 -13.84 -3.56 -14.19
N ILE A 154 -15.01 -4.12 -14.52
CA ILE A 154 -15.35 -5.51 -14.26
C ILE A 154 -15.82 -6.13 -15.57
N ASP A 155 -15.18 -7.20 -16.03
CA ASP A 155 -15.48 -7.86 -17.31
C ASP A 155 -15.54 -6.85 -18.49
N GLY A 156 -14.61 -5.88 -18.50
CA GLY A 156 -14.50 -4.86 -19.55
C GLY A 156 -15.49 -3.70 -19.46
N LYS A 157 -16.36 -3.62 -18.45
CA LYS A 157 -17.35 -2.55 -18.25
C LYS A 157 -17.03 -1.72 -17.02
N PHE A 158 -17.34 -0.42 -17.07
CA PHE A 158 -17.17 0.49 -15.95
C PHE A 158 -18.40 0.52 -15.05
N PHE A 159 -18.14 0.54 -13.73
CA PHE A 159 -19.15 0.66 -12.68
C PHE A 159 -18.77 1.77 -11.72
N ALA A 160 -19.77 2.55 -11.28
CA ALA A 160 -19.61 3.59 -10.27
C ALA A 160 -20.10 3.07 -8.91
N ASN A 161 -19.26 3.15 -7.89
CA ASN A 161 -19.52 2.66 -6.54
C ASN A 161 -20.07 1.21 -6.50
N PRO A 162 -19.41 0.23 -7.18
CA PRO A 162 -19.84 -1.16 -7.10
C PRO A 162 -19.71 -1.68 -5.66
N THR A 163 -20.43 -2.74 -5.35
CA THR A 163 -20.36 -3.39 -4.04
C THR A 163 -18.98 -4.01 -3.79
N TYR A 164 -18.67 -4.26 -2.51
CA TYR A 164 -17.41 -4.88 -2.13
C TYR A 164 -17.18 -6.24 -2.83
N GLU A 165 -18.22 -7.07 -2.93
CA GLU A 165 -18.15 -8.37 -3.63
C GLU A 165 -17.83 -8.22 -5.12
N GLU A 166 -18.48 -7.26 -5.80
CA GLU A 166 -18.24 -7.00 -7.23
C GLU A 166 -16.81 -6.54 -7.50
N ARG A 167 -16.23 -5.72 -6.60
CA ARG A 167 -14.85 -5.19 -6.72
C ARG A 167 -13.78 -6.28 -6.76
N GLN A 168 -14.00 -7.43 -6.13
CA GLN A 168 -13.04 -8.55 -6.14
C GLN A 168 -12.68 -9.02 -7.55
N ARG A 169 -13.59 -8.81 -8.51
CA ARG A 169 -13.41 -9.19 -9.91
C ARG A 169 -12.81 -8.08 -10.78
N ALA A 170 -12.59 -6.89 -10.22
CA ALA A 170 -12.10 -5.75 -10.97
C ALA A 170 -10.64 -5.94 -11.43
N ASP A 171 -10.35 -5.49 -12.63
CA ASP A 171 -9.00 -5.35 -13.17
C ASP A 171 -8.50 -3.90 -13.12
N LEU A 172 -9.39 -2.95 -12.85
CA LEU A 172 -9.10 -1.56 -12.55
C LEU A 172 -10.00 -1.11 -11.39
N GLU A 173 -9.40 -0.52 -10.38
CA GLU A 173 -10.11 0.13 -9.27
C GLU A 173 -9.44 1.46 -8.95
N ILE A 174 -10.16 2.55 -9.13
CA ILE A 174 -9.72 3.90 -8.81
C ILE A 174 -10.76 4.64 -7.97
N VAL A 175 -10.29 5.40 -7.00
CA VAL A 175 -11.07 6.45 -6.34
C VAL A 175 -10.71 7.77 -7.00
N MET A 176 -11.71 8.50 -7.46
CA MET A 176 -11.53 9.82 -8.02
C MET A 176 -12.44 10.84 -7.36
N ALA A 177 -11.99 12.09 -7.35
CA ALA A 177 -12.81 13.23 -7.01
C ALA A 177 -12.76 14.27 -8.13
N GLY A 178 -13.88 14.90 -8.36
CA GLY A 178 -14.00 15.94 -9.37
C GLY A 178 -15.02 17.01 -9.02
N SER A 179 -14.91 18.15 -9.69
CA SER A 179 -15.91 19.19 -9.73
C SER A 179 -16.87 18.97 -10.92
N LYS A 180 -17.69 19.97 -11.22
CA LYS A 180 -18.57 19.93 -12.39
C LYS A 180 -17.84 19.67 -13.70
N ASP A 181 -16.68 20.28 -13.90
CA ASP A 181 -15.98 20.31 -15.18
C ASP A 181 -14.57 19.69 -15.12
N ALA A 182 -14.08 19.35 -13.92
CA ALA A 182 -12.70 18.94 -13.70
C ALA A 182 -12.53 17.72 -12.82
N ILE A 183 -11.62 16.83 -13.21
CA ILE A 183 -11.03 15.83 -12.33
C ILE A 183 -10.00 16.55 -11.45
N VAL A 184 -10.07 16.35 -10.14
CA VAL A 184 -9.20 17.04 -9.15
C VAL A 184 -8.21 16.08 -8.52
N MET A 185 -8.63 14.82 -8.28
CA MET A 185 -7.79 13.82 -7.64
C MET A 185 -8.14 12.44 -8.19
N VAL A 186 -7.11 11.61 -8.36
CA VAL A 186 -7.25 10.19 -8.66
C VAL A 186 -6.26 9.39 -7.83
N GLU A 187 -6.68 8.24 -7.33
CA GLU A 187 -5.81 7.25 -6.71
C GLU A 187 -6.37 5.84 -6.93
N GLY A 188 -5.52 4.91 -7.35
CA GLY A 188 -5.97 3.53 -7.50
C GLY A 188 -4.93 2.60 -8.09
N GLY A 189 -5.37 1.38 -8.35
CA GLY A 189 -4.58 0.30 -8.91
C GLY A 189 -5.25 -0.38 -10.09
N ALA A 190 -4.45 -1.12 -10.83
CA ALA A 190 -4.92 -1.88 -11.98
C ALA A 190 -4.07 -3.14 -12.20
N LYS A 191 -4.59 -4.06 -12.99
CA LYS A 191 -3.91 -5.29 -13.41
C LYS A 191 -3.44 -5.13 -14.85
N GLU A 192 -2.44 -4.26 -15.05
CA GLU A 192 -1.83 -3.97 -16.37
C GLU A 192 -2.84 -3.46 -17.42
N VAL A 193 -3.67 -2.48 -17.05
CA VAL A 193 -4.58 -1.83 -18.02
C VAL A 193 -3.84 -0.82 -18.89
N ASP A 194 -4.32 -0.61 -20.12
CA ASP A 194 -3.77 0.39 -21.03
C ASP A 194 -4.20 1.82 -20.68
N GLU A 195 -3.49 2.80 -21.25
CA GLU A 195 -3.65 4.22 -20.99
C GLU A 195 -5.02 4.76 -21.47
N ASP A 196 -5.55 4.26 -22.58
CA ASP A 196 -6.86 4.66 -23.10
C ASP A 196 -7.99 4.17 -22.19
N THR A 197 -7.93 2.92 -21.72
CA THR A 197 -8.87 2.34 -20.75
C THR A 197 -8.89 3.17 -19.47
N LEU A 198 -7.71 3.57 -18.96
CA LEU A 198 -7.64 4.41 -17.78
C LEU A 198 -8.27 5.79 -18.02
N ALA A 199 -7.98 6.43 -19.15
CA ALA A 199 -8.58 7.71 -19.52
C ALA A 199 -10.11 7.63 -19.61
N GLU A 200 -10.65 6.56 -20.19
CA GLU A 200 -12.09 6.32 -20.25
C GLU A 200 -12.72 6.15 -18.86
N ALA A 201 -12.07 5.40 -17.96
CA ALA A 201 -12.51 5.24 -16.58
C ALA A 201 -12.61 6.57 -15.83
N LEU A 202 -11.65 7.47 -16.03
CA LEU A 202 -11.62 8.79 -15.42
C LEU A 202 -12.80 9.66 -15.87
N TYR A 203 -13.11 9.68 -17.16
CA TYR A 203 -14.24 10.46 -17.68
C TYR A 203 -15.60 9.81 -17.39
N PHE A 204 -15.66 8.48 -17.31
CA PHE A 204 -16.83 7.78 -16.77
C PHE A 204 -17.13 8.24 -15.33
N GLY A 205 -16.10 8.26 -14.47
CA GLY A 205 -16.24 8.73 -13.09
C GLY A 205 -16.67 10.19 -12.99
N LEU A 206 -16.11 11.08 -13.81
CA LEU A 206 -16.51 12.50 -13.86
C LEU A 206 -17.98 12.66 -14.26
N SER A 207 -18.45 11.84 -15.19
CA SER A 207 -19.88 11.82 -15.55
C SER A 207 -20.76 11.30 -14.40
N ALA A 208 -20.31 10.29 -13.67
CA ALA A 208 -21.08 9.65 -12.61
C ALA A 208 -21.33 10.54 -11.39
N ILE A 209 -20.47 11.56 -11.14
CA ILE A 209 -20.60 12.45 -9.98
C ILE A 209 -21.47 13.68 -10.22
N GLN A 210 -21.93 13.92 -11.44
CA GLN A 210 -22.61 15.18 -11.79
C GLN A 210 -23.87 15.45 -10.97
N ASP A 211 -24.63 14.43 -10.67
CA ASP A 211 -25.86 14.58 -9.87
C ASP A 211 -25.52 14.83 -8.38
N LEU A 212 -24.40 14.32 -7.87
CA LEU A 212 -23.89 14.65 -6.52
C LEU A 212 -23.45 16.13 -6.42
N ILE A 213 -22.87 16.67 -7.48
CA ILE A 213 -22.51 18.09 -7.55
C ILE A 213 -23.77 18.96 -7.47
N LYS A 214 -24.79 18.67 -8.31
CA LYS A 214 -26.08 19.39 -8.28
C LYS A 214 -26.79 19.30 -6.94
N ALA A 215 -26.78 18.12 -6.30
CA ALA A 215 -27.38 17.92 -4.99
C ALA A 215 -26.70 18.79 -3.92
N GLN A 216 -25.37 18.96 -3.96
CA GLN A 216 -24.65 19.84 -3.05
C GLN A 216 -24.98 21.33 -3.32
N GLU A 217 -25.11 21.74 -4.58
CA GLU A 217 -25.55 23.10 -4.94
C GLU A 217 -26.96 23.37 -4.40
N GLU A 218 -27.90 22.44 -4.58
CA GLU A 218 -29.25 22.53 -4.03
C GLU A 218 -29.25 22.63 -2.50
N LEU A 219 -28.40 21.84 -1.82
CA LEU A 219 -28.28 21.87 -0.37
C LEU A 219 -27.76 23.23 0.11
N ARG A 220 -26.77 23.80 -0.60
CA ARG A 220 -26.25 25.14 -0.31
C ARG A 220 -27.30 26.23 -0.47
N GLU A 221 -28.14 26.16 -1.51
CA GLU A 221 -29.25 27.12 -1.71
C GLU A 221 -30.23 27.09 -0.55
N LYS A 222 -30.50 25.91 0.04
CA LYS A 222 -31.45 25.74 1.15
C LYS A 222 -30.90 26.19 2.49
N VAL A 223 -29.61 25.91 2.80
CA VAL A 223 -29.07 26.06 4.14
C VAL A 223 -27.71 26.76 4.22
N GLY A 224 -27.12 27.09 3.08
CA GLY A 224 -25.77 27.68 3.04
C GLY A 224 -25.71 29.03 3.71
N VAL A 225 -24.61 29.30 4.41
CA VAL A 225 -24.32 30.58 5.03
C VAL A 225 -23.30 31.38 4.22
N PRO A 226 -23.26 32.74 4.39
CA PRO A 226 -22.24 33.57 3.73
C PRO A 226 -20.82 33.14 4.12
N LYS A 227 -19.90 33.19 3.15
CA LYS A 227 -18.48 32.91 3.38
C LYS A 227 -17.81 34.07 4.11
N VAL A 228 -16.87 33.73 5.03
CA VAL A 228 -16.07 34.78 5.70
C VAL A 228 -15.13 35.45 4.70
N SER A 229 -14.87 36.73 4.89
CA SER A 229 -13.81 37.47 4.21
C SER A 229 -12.50 37.29 4.97
N PHE A 230 -11.38 37.27 4.28
CA PHE A 230 -10.06 37.18 4.88
C PHE A 230 -9.12 38.22 4.22
N GLU A 231 -8.05 38.55 4.93
CA GLU A 231 -7.04 39.49 4.41
C GLU A 231 -6.15 38.78 3.39
N GLY A 232 -5.99 39.36 2.20
CA GLY A 232 -5.11 38.86 1.15
C GLY A 232 -3.63 39.07 1.47
N MET A 233 -2.79 38.46 0.63
CA MET A 233 -1.32 38.53 0.74
C MET A 233 -0.70 39.58 -0.19
N GLU A 234 -1.49 40.51 -0.65
CA GLU A 234 -1.02 41.56 -1.57
C GLU A 234 0.00 42.47 -0.86
N LEU A 235 1.02 42.85 -1.61
CA LEU A 235 1.99 43.86 -1.23
C LEU A 235 1.51 45.24 -1.69
N PRO A 236 1.96 46.35 -1.03
CA PRO A 236 1.82 47.67 -1.59
C PRO A 236 2.36 47.72 -3.03
N GLN A 237 1.61 48.37 -3.93
CA GLN A 237 1.93 48.37 -5.38
C GLN A 237 3.37 48.78 -5.70
N GLU A 238 3.92 49.74 -4.96
CA GLU A 238 5.29 50.19 -5.15
C GLU A 238 6.30 49.11 -4.82
N ILE A 239 6.13 48.41 -3.69
CA ILE A 239 7.03 47.28 -3.29
C ILE A 239 6.90 46.12 -4.27
N GLN A 240 5.69 45.81 -4.72
CA GLN A 240 5.45 44.75 -5.70
C GLN A 240 6.19 45.05 -7.02
N LYS A 241 6.13 46.27 -7.52
CA LYS A 241 6.83 46.72 -8.72
C LYS A 241 8.34 46.61 -8.57
N GLN A 242 8.87 47.12 -7.45
CA GLN A 242 10.31 47.05 -7.13
C GLN A 242 10.80 45.62 -7.02
N LEU A 243 10.00 44.73 -6.41
CA LEU A 243 10.28 43.29 -6.32
C LEU A 243 10.41 42.66 -7.71
N GLU A 244 9.46 42.92 -8.60
CA GLU A 244 9.47 42.39 -9.97
C GLU A 244 10.66 42.96 -10.77
N GLU A 245 10.94 44.25 -10.72
CA GLU A 245 12.03 44.88 -11.47
C GLU A 245 13.42 44.41 -11.00
N PHE A 246 13.64 44.31 -9.69
CA PHE A 246 14.94 43.90 -9.14
C PHE A 246 15.21 42.41 -9.21
N CYS A 247 14.22 41.59 -8.85
CA CYS A 247 14.43 40.15 -8.68
C CYS A 247 14.34 39.36 -10.00
N THR A 248 13.51 39.78 -10.97
CA THR A 248 13.28 39.01 -12.21
C THR A 248 14.56 38.60 -12.92
N PRO A 249 15.51 39.48 -13.26
CA PRO A 249 16.71 39.09 -14.00
C PRO A 249 17.61 38.12 -13.21
N LYS A 250 17.70 38.27 -11.91
CA LYS A 250 18.46 37.39 -11.01
C LYS A 250 17.80 36.01 -10.83
N ILE A 251 16.46 35.97 -10.68
CA ILE A 251 15.73 34.71 -10.61
C ILE A 251 15.92 33.91 -11.90
N ILE A 252 15.81 34.54 -13.07
CA ILE A 252 16.07 33.87 -14.38
C ILE A 252 17.47 33.32 -14.43
N GLN A 253 18.46 34.04 -13.93
CA GLN A 253 19.83 33.53 -13.83
C GLN A 253 19.94 32.29 -12.95
N SER A 254 19.15 32.20 -11.88
CA SER A 254 19.14 31.02 -10.99
C SER A 254 18.66 29.73 -11.67
N PHE A 255 17.85 29.81 -12.72
CA PHE A 255 17.33 28.68 -13.48
C PHE A 255 18.41 27.97 -14.33
N GLY A 256 19.65 28.43 -14.35
CA GLY A 256 20.80 27.73 -14.91
C GLY A 256 21.53 26.83 -13.89
N ILE A 257 21.20 26.93 -12.61
CA ILE A 257 21.84 26.17 -11.52
C ILE A 257 21.15 24.83 -11.36
N SER A 258 21.85 23.75 -11.74
CA SER A 258 21.27 22.38 -11.66
C SER A 258 21.19 21.83 -10.24
N ASP A 259 22.17 22.17 -9.39
CA ASP A 259 22.15 21.75 -7.98
C ASP A 259 21.04 22.45 -7.19
N LYS A 260 20.20 21.67 -6.52
CA LYS A 260 19.04 22.16 -5.75
C LYS A 260 19.44 23.08 -4.59
N ARG A 261 20.52 22.77 -3.88
CA ARG A 261 20.95 23.56 -2.71
C ARG A 261 21.56 24.87 -3.15
N GLU A 262 22.43 24.85 -4.12
CA GLU A 262 23.03 26.07 -4.69
C GLU A 262 21.95 27.00 -5.24
N ARG A 263 20.98 26.46 -6.01
CA ARG A 263 19.86 27.26 -6.55
C ARG A 263 19.03 27.90 -5.44
N LYS A 264 18.66 27.14 -4.40
CA LYS A 264 17.89 27.67 -3.26
C LYS A 264 18.67 28.73 -2.48
N THR A 265 19.95 28.54 -2.25
CA THR A 265 20.81 29.51 -1.60
C THR A 265 20.87 30.80 -2.40
N PHE A 266 21.13 30.70 -3.70
CA PHE A 266 21.18 31.85 -4.59
C PHE A 266 19.84 32.64 -4.59
N GLN A 267 18.72 31.93 -4.69
CA GLN A 267 17.38 32.55 -4.62
C GLN A 267 17.11 33.21 -3.24
N SER A 268 17.55 32.60 -2.16
CA SER A 268 17.42 33.18 -0.81
C SER A 268 18.26 34.48 -0.67
N ASP A 269 19.44 34.50 -1.25
CA ASP A 269 20.32 35.66 -1.19
C ASP A 269 19.79 36.83 -2.03
N ILE A 270 19.12 36.56 -3.17
CA ILE A 270 18.40 37.62 -3.93
C ILE A 270 17.34 38.31 -3.07
N LEU A 271 16.56 37.53 -2.31
CA LEU A 271 15.51 38.09 -1.44
C LEU A 271 16.11 38.93 -0.30
N LYS A 272 17.20 38.48 0.32
CA LYS A 272 17.91 39.22 1.36
C LYS A 272 18.46 40.53 0.81
N GLU A 273 19.14 40.49 -0.34
CA GLU A 273 19.68 41.67 -1.02
C GLU A 273 18.57 42.69 -1.36
N PHE A 274 17.38 42.21 -1.77
CA PHE A 274 16.23 43.06 -2.00
C PHE A 274 15.77 43.76 -0.72
N ILE A 275 15.62 43.00 0.37
CA ILE A 275 15.20 43.56 1.68
C ILE A 275 16.14 44.64 2.16
N GLU A 276 17.46 44.41 2.04
CA GLU A 276 18.51 45.37 2.45
C GLU A 276 18.48 46.61 1.58
N ASN A 277 18.45 46.49 0.25
CA ASN A 277 18.51 47.62 -0.68
C ASN A 277 17.28 48.51 -0.61
N TYR A 278 16.09 47.96 -0.38
CA TYR A 278 14.85 48.70 -0.36
C TYR A 278 14.32 48.96 1.07
N GLN A 279 15.08 48.54 2.11
CA GLN A 279 14.74 48.71 3.53
C GLN A 279 13.27 48.34 3.82
N VAL A 280 12.85 47.17 3.30
CA VAL A 280 11.45 46.72 3.45
C VAL A 280 11.09 46.54 4.92
N PRO A 281 9.97 47.10 5.38
CA PRO A 281 9.49 46.99 6.77
C PRO A 281 9.35 45.53 7.22
N GLU A 282 9.71 45.23 8.44
CA GLU A 282 9.76 43.86 8.98
C GLU A 282 8.39 43.16 8.98
N ASP A 283 7.32 43.91 9.24
CA ASP A 283 5.93 43.44 9.19
C ASP A 283 5.48 42.97 7.79
N LEU A 284 6.15 43.44 6.74
CA LEU A 284 5.89 43.00 5.36
C LEU A 284 6.76 41.81 4.90
N HIS A 285 7.76 41.39 5.68
CA HIS A 285 8.69 40.33 5.24
C HIS A 285 8.00 39.00 4.91
N PHE A 286 6.95 38.65 5.66
CA PHE A 286 6.17 37.45 5.38
C PHE A 286 5.42 37.56 4.05
N LYS A 287 4.67 38.67 3.84
CA LYS A 287 3.98 38.95 2.58
C LYS A 287 4.98 39.02 1.40
N LEU A 288 6.14 39.61 1.63
CA LEU A 288 7.21 39.68 0.63
C LEU A 288 7.73 38.28 0.22
N SER A 289 8.04 37.44 1.20
CA SER A 289 8.50 36.09 0.93
C SER A 289 7.47 35.26 0.13
N TYR A 290 6.19 35.43 0.46
CA TYR A 290 5.10 34.78 -0.27
C TYR A 290 5.01 35.27 -1.73
N ASN A 291 5.04 36.61 -1.96
CA ASN A 291 4.99 37.16 -3.32
C ASN A 291 6.26 36.88 -4.12
N TYR A 292 7.42 36.81 -3.46
CA TYR A 292 8.68 36.38 -4.09
C TYR A 292 8.59 34.94 -4.62
N LYS A 293 8.01 34.00 -3.85
CA LYS A 293 7.76 32.63 -4.31
C LYS A 293 6.80 32.60 -5.50
N LYS A 294 5.76 33.43 -5.48
CA LYS A 294 4.83 33.58 -6.62
C LYS A 294 5.56 34.12 -7.87
N LEU A 295 6.49 35.07 -7.71
CA LEU A 295 7.29 35.57 -8.81
C LEU A 295 8.19 34.48 -9.40
N ILE A 296 8.84 33.67 -8.57
CA ILE A 296 9.63 32.51 -9.03
C ILE A 296 8.74 31.55 -9.84
N SER A 297 7.54 31.22 -9.33
CA SER A 297 6.57 30.37 -10.03
C SER A 297 6.18 30.96 -11.39
N LYS A 298 5.82 32.22 -11.45
CA LYS A 298 5.45 32.94 -12.68
C LYS A 298 6.56 32.90 -13.72
N LEU A 299 7.81 33.12 -13.30
CA LEU A 299 8.96 33.12 -14.20
C LEU A 299 9.32 31.73 -14.69
N MET A 300 9.27 30.72 -13.81
CA MET A 300 9.47 29.31 -14.19
C MET A 300 8.44 28.86 -15.24
N ARG A 301 7.17 29.12 -14.99
CA ARG A 301 6.05 28.78 -15.88
C ARG A 301 6.24 29.43 -17.26
N ARG A 302 6.59 30.73 -17.26
CA ARG A 302 6.87 31.46 -18.49
C ARG A 302 8.04 30.84 -19.27
N GLN A 303 9.16 30.53 -18.61
CA GLN A 303 10.32 29.91 -19.26
C GLN A 303 9.96 28.56 -19.89
N VAL A 304 9.23 27.70 -19.17
CA VAL A 304 8.81 26.40 -19.69
C VAL A 304 7.89 26.55 -20.91
N LEU A 305 6.89 27.45 -20.84
CA LEU A 305 5.90 27.60 -21.91
C LEU A 305 6.45 28.33 -23.14
N GLN A 306 7.35 29.32 -22.96
CA GLN A 306 7.84 30.14 -24.06
C GLN A 306 9.16 29.65 -24.65
N GLU A 307 10.06 29.12 -23.82
CA GLU A 307 11.39 28.70 -24.21
C GLU A 307 11.55 27.18 -24.30
N GLY A 308 10.56 26.41 -23.81
CA GLY A 308 10.62 24.95 -23.76
C GLY A 308 11.69 24.41 -22.80
N ARG A 309 12.21 25.24 -21.91
CA ARG A 309 13.36 24.95 -21.03
C ARG A 309 12.94 24.95 -19.58
N ARG A 310 13.27 23.87 -18.88
CA ARG A 310 12.99 23.68 -17.44
C ARG A 310 14.06 24.36 -16.56
N ILE A 311 13.79 24.46 -15.25
CA ILE A 311 14.68 25.12 -14.29
C ILE A 311 16.06 24.45 -14.11
N ASP A 312 16.20 23.22 -14.52
CA ASP A 312 17.46 22.46 -14.54
C ASP A 312 18.07 22.33 -15.96
N GLY A 313 17.48 23.00 -16.92
CA GLY A 313 17.96 23.05 -18.31
C GLY A 313 17.42 21.95 -19.22
N ARG A 314 16.67 20.96 -18.69
CA ARG A 314 16.06 19.90 -19.48
C ARG A 314 14.90 20.41 -20.35
N GLY A 315 14.59 19.66 -21.41
CA GLY A 315 13.35 19.78 -22.17
C GLY A 315 12.17 19.08 -21.47
N ALA A 316 10.96 19.25 -22.01
CA ALA A 316 9.74 18.75 -21.40
C ALA A 316 9.70 17.22 -21.22
N LYS A 317 10.27 16.45 -22.15
CA LYS A 317 10.26 14.98 -22.15
C LYS A 317 11.50 14.35 -21.52
N ASP A 318 12.50 15.13 -21.16
CA ASP A 318 13.78 14.63 -20.70
C ASP A 318 13.66 14.02 -19.28
N ILE A 319 14.28 12.85 -19.12
CA ILE A 319 14.40 12.15 -17.85
C ILE A 319 15.82 12.34 -17.32
N ARG A 320 15.98 12.59 -16.02
CA ARG A 320 17.29 12.72 -15.37
C ARG A 320 18.12 11.44 -15.54
N PRO A 321 19.47 11.54 -15.52
CA PRO A 321 20.34 10.37 -15.60
C PRO A 321 19.97 9.33 -14.55
N ILE A 322 19.90 8.06 -14.97
CA ILE A 322 19.59 6.91 -14.12
C ILE A 322 20.86 6.12 -13.86
N SER A 323 21.09 5.77 -12.59
CA SER A 323 22.13 4.86 -12.15
C SER A 323 21.52 3.80 -11.23
N ILE A 324 21.89 2.53 -11.45
CA ILE A 324 21.33 1.39 -10.72
C ILE A 324 22.48 0.55 -10.18
N GLN A 325 22.36 0.16 -8.90
CA GLN A 325 23.24 -0.81 -8.26
C GLN A 325 22.38 -1.94 -7.75
N VAL A 326 22.61 -3.15 -8.25
CA VAL A 326 21.94 -4.36 -7.79
C VAL A 326 22.87 -5.08 -6.83
N HIS A 327 22.32 -5.58 -5.72
CA HIS A 327 23.06 -6.30 -4.67
C HIS A 327 24.21 -5.49 -4.03
N PRO A 328 23.97 -4.23 -3.60
CA PRO A 328 25.02 -3.44 -2.98
C PRO A 328 25.49 -3.96 -1.63
N PHE A 329 24.72 -4.81 -0.97
CA PHE A 329 24.98 -5.37 0.36
C PHE A 329 24.65 -6.86 0.43
N GLU A 330 25.53 -7.65 1.02
CA GLU A 330 25.48 -9.13 1.07
C GLU A 330 24.38 -9.71 1.98
N ARG A 331 24.05 -9.04 3.09
CA ARG A 331 23.19 -9.63 4.13
C ARG A 331 21.69 -9.58 3.83
N PRO A 332 21.10 -8.53 3.21
CA PRO A 332 19.72 -8.54 2.76
C PRO A 332 19.45 -9.70 1.80
N HIS A 333 18.21 -10.23 1.80
CA HIS A 333 17.85 -11.32 0.89
C HIS A 333 17.79 -10.87 -0.57
N GLY A 334 17.57 -9.59 -0.80
CA GLY A 334 17.75 -8.86 -2.06
C GLY A 334 17.86 -7.39 -1.77
N SER A 335 18.58 -6.64 -2.61
CA SER A 335 18.77 -5.21 -2.42
C SER A 335 19.10 -4.50 -3.73
N ALA A 336 18.67 -3.24 -3.84
CA ALA A 336 19.01 -2.37 -4.95
C ALA A 336 19.04 -0.90 -4.56
N ILE A 337 19.89 -0.13 -5.20
CA ILE A 337 19.90 1.32 -5.18
C ILE A 337 19.48 1.81 -6.55
N PHE A 338 18.41 2.61 -6.60
CA PHE A 338 17.97 3.30 -7.81
C PHE A 338 18.16 4.79 -7.61
N THR A 339 18.94 5.40 -8.50
CA THR A 339 19.24 6.82 -8.49
C THR A 339 18.76 7.46 -9.79
N ARG A 340 18.04 8.57 -9.69
CA ARG A 340 17.57 9.39 -10.81
C ARG A 340 17.90 10.86 -10.53
N GLY A 341 18.99 11.36 -11.10
CA GLY A 341 19.56 12.67 -10.72
C GLY A 341 19.83 12.76 -9.23
N GLN A 342 19.26 13.74 -8.56
CA GLN A 342 19.33 13.95 -7.10
C GLN A 342 18.17 13.27 -6.34
N THR A 343 17.66 12.15 -6.82
CA THR A 343 16.66 11.32 -6.11
C THR A 343 17.19 9.90 -6.05
N GLN A 344 17.41 9.40 -4.83
CA GLN A 344 17.98 8.07 -4.60
C GLN A 344 17.14 7.28 -3.58
N ALA A 345 16.77 6.06 -3.96
CA ALA A 345 16.06 5.10 -3.12
C ALA A 345 16.89 3.82 -2.96
N PHE A 346 17.06 3.38 -1.72
CA PHE A 346 17.67 2.10 -1.36
C PHE A 346 16.57 1.16 -0.89
N ALA A 347 16.31 0.10 -1.64
CA ALA A 347 15.35 -0.94 -1.30
C ALA A 347 16.04 -2.23 -0.86
N THR A 348 15.49 -2.85 0.18
CA THR A 348 15.89 -4.17 0.65
C THR A 348 14.68 -5.09 0.69
N VAL A 349 14.89 -6.37 0.42
CA VAL A 349 13.88 -7.42 0.51
C VAL A 349 14.26 -8.39 1.62
N THR A 350 13.27 -8.73 2.43
CA THR A 350 13.35 -9.83 3.40
C THR A 350 12.27 -10.85 3.04
N LEU A 351 12.68 -12.09 2.92
CA LEU A 351 11.81 -13.25 2.72
C LEU A 351 11.62 -13.92 4.06
N GLY A 352 10.38 -14.11 4.47
CA GLY A 352 10.02 -14.69 5.75
C GLY A 352 9.17 -15.96 5.61
N SER A 353 8.93 -16.62 6.75
CA SER A 353 8.03 -17.77 6.85
C SER A 353 6.55 -17.31 6.86
N PRO A 354 5.58 -18.19 6.58
CA PRO A 354 4.16 -17.88 6.66
C PRO A 354 3.70 -17.32 8.02
N GLU A 355 4.37 -17.71 9.11
CA GLU A 355 4.09 -17.21 10.47
C GLU A 355 4.37 -15.72 10.65
N GLU A 356 5.19 -15.13 9.77
CA GLU A 356 5.59 -13.72 9.79
C GLU A 356 4.66 -12.82 8.95
N ALA A 357 3.55 -13.37 8.44
CA ALA A 357 2.54 -12.59 7.74
C ALA A 357 1.97 -11.49 8.64
N GLN A 358 1.77 -10.32 8.07
CA GLN A 358 1.16 -9.23 8.80
C GLN A 358 -0.33 -9.49 9.00
N MET A 359 -0.75 -9.66 10.25
CA MET A 359 -2.18 -9.68 10.56
C MET A 359 -2.76 -8.28 10.39
N VAL A 360 -3.77 -8.16 9.57
CA VAL A 360 -4.55 -6.95 9.33
C VAL A 360 -5.98 -7.21 9.76
N GLU A 361 -6.47 -6.41 10.69
CA GLU A 361 -7.89 -6.46 11.08
C GLU A 361 -8.69 -5.64 10.07
N SER A 362 -9.34 -6.33 9.13
CA SER A 362 -10.27 -5.74 8.18
C SER A 362 -11.66 -5.71 8.81
N ILE A 363 -12.34 -4.57 8.68
CA ILE A 363 -13.70 -4.43 9.17
C ILE A 363 -14.66 -5.30 8.35
N TYR A 364 -14.37 -5.52 7.07
CA TYR A 364 -15.16 -6.36 6.15
C TYR A 364 -14.88 -7.86 6.32
N GLU A 365 -13.60 -8.25 6.30
CA GLU A 365 -13.16 -9.65 6.23
C GLU A 365 -12.75 -10.23 7.60
N GLY A 366 -12.70 -9.38 8.64
CA GLY A 366 -12.15 -9.76 9.94
C GLY A 366 -10.62 -9.80 9.95
N GLU A 367 -10.03 -10.80 10.59
CA GLU A 367 -8.57 -10.97 10.60
C GLU A 367 -8.11 -11.55 9.26
N THR A 368 -7.30 -10.80 8.54
CA THR A 368 -6.66 -11.22 7.29
C THR A 368 -5.14 -11.19 7.41
N PHE A 369 -4.44 -11.94 6.57
CA PHE A 369 -2.98 -12.05 6.59
C PHE A 369 -2.38 -11.52 5.29
N LYS A 370 -1.60 -10.46 5.39
CA LYS A 370 -0.94 -9.83 4.26
C LYS A 370 0.44 -10.46 4.03
N ARG A 371 0.65 -11.00 2.84
CA ARG A 371 1.89 -11.68 2.44
C ARG A 371 2.94 -10.74 1.86
N PHE A 372 2.53 -9.66 1.23
CA PHE A 372 3.41 -8.65 0.64
C PHE A 372 3.28 -7.34 1.39
N MET A 373 4.40 -6.79 1.82
CA MET A 373 4.48 -5.53 2.56
C MET A 373 5.55 -4.63 1.94
N LEU A 374 5.24 -3.35 1.75
CA LEU A 374 6.22 -2.36 1.34
C LEU A 374 6.23 -1.18 2.31
N HIS A 375 7.33 -1.01 3.04
CA HIS A 375 7.53 0.08 3.99
C HIS A 375 8.46 1.14 3.41
N TYR A 376 8.00 2.37 3.42
CA TYR A 376 8.71 3.53 2.90
C TYR A 376 9.18 4.43 4.04
N ASN A 377 10.44 4.79 4.05
CA ASN A 377 11.07 5.65 5.04
C ASN A 377 11.68 6.90 4.38
N PHE A 378 11.41 8.07 4.98
CA PHE A 378 11.90 9.35 4.49
C PHE A 378 12.71 10.07 5.58
N PRO A 379 13.97 9.68 5.81
CA PRO A 379 14.80 10.27 6.84
C PRO A 379 15.13 11.75 6.51
N PRO A 380 15.24 12.62 7.51
CA PRO A 380 15.50 14.06 7.32
C PRO A 380 16.77 14.39 6.54
N PHE A 381 17.79 13.56 6.63
CA PHE A 381 19.04 13.75 5.87
C PHE A 381 18.83 13.70 4.36
N SER A 382 17.78 13.01 3.88
CA SER A 382 17.48 12.92 2.43
C SER A 382 17.18 14.27 1.78
N THR A 383 16.77 15.25 2.58
CA THR A 383 16.58 16.66 2.18
C THR A 383 17.64 17.58 2.76
N GLY A 384 18.63 17.03 3.50
CA GLY A 384 19.67 17.79 4.18
C GLY A 384 19.21 18.50 5.46
N GLU A 385 18.09 18.06 6.06
CA GLU A 385 17.57 18.62 7.30
C GLU A 385 18.27 18.03 8.52
N ALA A 386 18.74 18.88 9.43
CA ALA A 386 19.32 18.50 10.71
C ALA A 386 18.21 18.27 11.76
N LYS A 387 17.48 17.16 11.63
CA LYS A 387 16.40 16.77 12.54
C LYS A 387 16.53 15.30 12.94
N PRO A 388 16.07 14.91 14.15
CA PRO A 388 15.96 13.50 14.52
C PRO A 388 15.00 12.76 13.58
N TRP A 389 15.31 11.49 13.31
CA TRP A 389 14.41 10.61 12.56
C TRP A 389 13.31 10.09 13.50
N GLY A 390 12.08 10.45 13.23
CA GLY A 390 10.89 10.05 13.97
C GLY A 390 10.15 8.86 13.34
N PRO A 391 9.00 8.47 13.92
CA PRO A 391 8.13 7.45 13.32
C PRO A 391 7.57 7.90 11.97
N PRO A 392 7.14 6.96 11.11
CA PRO A 392 6.54 7.27 9.83
C PRO A 392 5.33 8.21 9.97
N ARG A 393 5.30 9.24 9.14
CA ARG A 393 4.21 10.21 9.06
C ARG A 393 3.19 9.80 7.99
N ARG A 394 2.03 10.45 7.96
CA ARG A 394 0.95 10.22 6.97
C ARG A 394 1.47 10.19 5.51
N ARG A 395 2.43 11.06 5.16
CA ARG A 395 3.03 11.11 3.82
C ARG A 395 3.82 9.84 3.50
N GLU A 396 4.61 9.35 4.45
CA GLU A 396 5.43 8.14 4.28
C GLU A 396 4.54 6.90 4.11
N ILE A 397 3.47 6.79 4.90
CA ILE A 397 2.47 5.73 4.76
C ILE A 397 1.82 5.77 3.37
N GLY A 398 1.41 6.95 2.89
CA GLY A 398 0.82 7.10 1.56
C GLY A 398 1.77 6.77 0.42
N HIS A 399 3.07 7.11 0.53
CA HIS A 399 4.08 6.77 -0.48
C HIS A 399 4.38 5.26 -0.49
N GLY A 400 4.41 4.63 0.69
CA GLY A 400 4.56 3.18 0.83
C GLY A 400 3.40 2.44 0.17
N ALA A 401 2.15 2.81 0.51
CA ALA A 401 0.95 2.21 -0.05
C ALA A 401 0.84 2.36 -1.58
N LEU A 402 1.25 3.51 -2.14
CA LEU A 402 1.32 3.71 -3.59
C LEU A 402 2.31 2.75 -4.26
N ALA A 403 3.52 2.61 -3.70
CA ALA A 403 4.55 1.73 -4.24
C ALA A 403 4.18 0.25 -4.06
N GLU A 404 3.56 -0.12 -2.94
CA GLU A 404 3.05 -1.46 -2.69
C GLU A 404 1.99 -1.84 -3.72
N ARG A 405 0.96 -1.00 -3.89
CA ARG A 405 -0.10 -1.18 -4.90
C ARG A 405 0.45 -1.31 -6.32
N ALA A 406 1.55 -0.62 -6.63
CA ALA A 406 2.17 -0.70 -7.94
C ALA A 406 2.80 -2.07 -8.24
N ILE A 407 3.36 -2.74 -7.23
CA ILE A 407 4.11 -3.99 -7.37
C ILE A 407 3.24 -5.22 -7.07
N GLU A 408 2.30 -5.11 -6.14
CA GLU A 408 1.46 -6.20 -5.63
C GLU A 408 0.81 -7.08 -6.72
N PRO A 409 0.27 -6.54 -7.84
CA PRO A 409 -0.33 -7.35 -8.90
C PRO A 409 0.63 -8.32 -9.59
N LEU A 410 1.94 -8.11 -9.45
CA LEU A 410 2.99 -8.94 -10.04
C LEU A 410 3.58 -9.96 -9.06
N ILE A 411 3.22 -9.89 -7.78
CA ILE A 411 3.70 -10.82 -6.76
C ILE A 411 3.15 -12.22 -7.06
N PRO A 412 4.01 -13.25 -7.12
CA PRO A 412 3.58 -14.62 -7.42
C PRO A 412 2.63 -15.15 -6.34
N PRO A 413 1.68 -16.03 -6.70
CA PRO A 413 0.80 -16.67 -5.74
C PRO A 413 1.60 -17.52 -4.74
N GLU A 414 1.03 -17.76 -3.56
CA GLU A 414 1.66 -18.55 -2.50
C GLU A 414 2.05 -19.98 -2.97
N THR A 415 1.26 -20.54 -3.89
CA THR A 415 1.52 -21.86 -4.47
C THR A 415 2.79 -21.93 -5.30
N GLU A 416 3.27 -20.81 -5.86
CA GLU A 416 4.50 -20.72 -6.64
C GLU A 416 5.69 -20.24 -5.79
N PHE A 417 5.43 -19.33 -4.84
CA PHE A 417 6.46 -18.74 -3.99
C PHE A 417 5.94 -18.52 -2.56
N PRO A 418 6.13 -19.51 -1.66
CA PRO A 418 5.46 -19.57 -0.35
C PRO A 418 6.08 -18.67 0.72
N TYR A 419 6.73 -17.59 0.33
CA TYR A 419 7.35 -16.65 1.26
C TYR A 419 6.43 -15.48 1.59
N ILE A 420 6.57 -14.99 2.81
CA ILE A 420 6.18 -13.61 3.16
C ILE A 420 7.26 -12.69 2.62
N ILE A 421 6.86 -11.64 1.94
CA ILE A 421 7.78 -10.72 1.27
C ILE A 421 7.66 -9.33 1.90
N ARG A 422 8.73 -8.84 2.49
CA ARG A 422 8.82 -7.48 3.02
C ARG A 422 9.84 -6.68 2.26
N VAL A 423 9.41 -5.61 1.62
CA VAL A 423 10.27 -4.60 1.00
C VAL A 423 10.38 -3.40 1.95
N VAL A 424 11.59 -2.91 2.19
CA VAL A 424 11.84 -1.67 2.91
C VAL A 424 12.61 -0.72 2.00
N SER A 425 12.03 0.44 1.71
CA SER A 425 12.66 1.49 0.91
C SER A 425 13.06 2.66 1.79
N ASN A 426 14.34 2.96 1.84
CA ASN A 426 14.91 4.12 2.50
C ASN A 426 15.31 5.17 1.45
N ILE A 427 14.79 6.38 1.56
CA ILE A 427 15.15 7.47 0.68
C ILE A 427 16.46 8.09 1.15
N LEU A 428 17.46 8.06 0.30
CA LEU A 428 18.79 8.59 0.61
C LEU A 428 18.97 10.04 0.13
N GLU A 429 18.35 10.38 -1.02
CA GLU A 429 18.31 11.75 -1.56
C GLU A 429 16.93 12.05 -2.14
N SER A 430 16.48 13.31 -2.03
CA SER A 430 15.16 13.73 -2.48
C SER A 430 15.14 15.04 -3.26
N ASN A 431 14.87 14.93 -4.56
CA ASN A 431 14.55 16.06 -5.44
C ASN A 431 13.49 15.68 -6.48
N GLY A 432 12.28 15.34 -5.99
CA GLY A 432 11.12 14.96 -6.81
C GLY A 432 10.92 13.46 -6.95
N SER A 433 9.67 13.05 -6.73
CA SER A 433 9.10 11.69 -6.87
C SER A 433 9.92 10.54 -6.30
N THR A 434 10.14 10.57 -5.00
CA THR A 434 10.80 9.49 -4.26
C THR A 434 9.95 8.21 -4.21
N SER A 435 8.61 8.32 -4.26
CA SER A 435 7.72 7.16 -4.33
C SER A 435 7.90 6.36 -5.63
N MET A 436 8.12 7.04 -6.77
CA MET A 436 8.38 6.36 -8.03
C MET A 436 9.78 5.77 -8.09
N ALA A 437 10.77 6.40 -7.46
CA ALA A 437 12.08 5.79 -7.24
C ALA A 437 11.99 4.54 -6.36
N THR A 438 11.11 4.52 -5.36
CA THR A 438 10.82 3.35 -4.52
C THR A 438 10.21 2.20 -5.32
N VAL A 439 9.29 2.47 -6.24
CA VAL A 439 8.73 1.43 -7.15
C VAL A 439 9.86 0.77 -7.95
N CYS A 440 10.74 1.57 -8.55
CA CYS A 440 11.86 1.05 -9.34
C CYS A 440 12.86 0.26 -8.47
N ALA A 441 13.30 0.83 -7.33
CA ALA A 441 14.23 0.17 -6.42
C ALA A 441 13.63 -1.12 -5.83
N GLY A 442 12.35 -1.12 -5.44
CA GLY A 442 11.64 -2.28 -4.91
C GLY A 442 11.53 -3.41 -5.93
N SER A 443 11.18 -3.09 -7.18
CA SER A 443 11.13 -4.07 -8.27
C SER A 443 12.51 -4.69 -8.56
N LEU A 444 13.58 -3.88 -8.57
CA LEU A 444 14.95 -4.36 -8.74
C LEU A 444 15.40 -5.26 -7.58
N ALA A 445 15.09 -4.86 -6.34
CA ALA A 445 15.44 -5.62 -5.15
C ALA A 445 14.69 -6.96 -5.07
N LEU A 446 13.45 -7.03 -5.56
CA LEU A 446 12.67 -8.27 -5.67
C LEU A 446 13.29 -9.23 -6.69
N PHE A 447 13.76 -8.74 -7.83
CA PHE A 447 14.51 -9.53 -8.80
C PHE A 447 15.82 -10.06 -8.19
N ASP A 448 16.55 -9.22 -7.45
CA ASP A 448 17.78 -9.62 -6.74
C ASP A 448 17.50 -10.65 -5.64
N ALA A 449 16.35 -10.60 -4.98
CA ALA A 449 15.93 -11.59 -3.98
C ALA A 449 15.55 -12.96 -4.56
N GLY A 450 15.42 -13.07 -5.88
CA GLY A 450 14.95 -14.30 -6.54
C GLY A 450 13.43 -14.49 -6.43
N VAL A 451 12.66 -13.41 -6.17
CA VAL A 451 11.19 -13.47 -6.25
C VAL A 451 10.81 -13.59 -7.73
N PRO A 452 10.06 -14.63 -8.14
CA PRO A 452 9.81 -14.88 -9.55
C PRO A 452 8.74 -13.95 -10.15
N LEU A 453 9.01 -12.65 -10.09
CA LEU A 453 8.21 -11.66 -10.80
C LEU A 453 8.37 -11.84 -12.31
N LYS A 454 7.27 -11.85 -13.03
CA LYS A 454 7.28 -12.03 -14.50
C LYS A 454 7.85 -10.81 -15.24
N LYS A 455 7.78 -9.62 -14.63
CA LYS A 455 8.13 -8.34 -15.25
C LYS A 455 8.60 -7.35 -14.18
N HIS A 456 9.49 -6.44 -14.57
CA HIS A 456 9.74 -5.24 -13.76
C HIS A 456 8.54 -4.30 -13.75
N VAL A 457 8.42 -3.56 -12.64
CA VAL A 457 7.51 -2.43 -12.50
C VAL A 457 8.34 -1.16 -12.36
N ALA A 458 8.11 -0.18 -13.21
CA ALA A 458 8.72 1.14 -13.10
C ALA A 458 7.67 2.21 -12.81
N GLY A 459 8.10 3.30 -12.20
CA GLY A 459 7.26 4.45 -11.91
C GLY A 459 7.88 5.76 -12.40
N ILE A 460 7.03 6.65 -12.90
CA ILE A 460 7.39 7.99 -13.33
C ILE A 460 6.42 9.02 -12.75
N ALA A 461 6.93 10.24 -12.46
CA ALA A 461 6.09 11.38 -12.09
C ALA A 461 6.09 12.41 -13.22
N MET A 462 4.89 12.77 -13.64
CA MET A 462 4.61 13.76 -14.65
C MET A 462 4.12 15.05 -14.01
N GLY A 463 4.35 16.16 -14.66
CA GLY A 463 3.79 17.46 -14.29
C GLY A 463 3.08 18.13 -15.45
N LEU A 464 2.33 19.17 -15.11
CA LEU A 464 1.69 20.04 -16.10
C LEU A 464 1.93 21.49 -15.70
N ILE A 465 2.22 22.31 -16.69
CA ILE A 465 2.18 23.76 -16.57
C ILE A 465 1.22 24.25 -17.65
N MET A 466 0.18 24.98 -17.24
CA MET A 466 -0.86 25.47 -18.14
C MET A 466 -1.21 26.92 -17.86
N GLU A 467 -1.20 27.78 -18.90
CA GLU A 467 -1.68 29.16 -18.83
C GLU A 467 -2.59 29.46 -20.02
N GLY A 468 -3.87 29.62 -19.72
CA GLY A 468 -4.92 29.72 -20.73
C GLY A 468 -4.98 28.45 -21.60
N GLU A 469 -4.74 28.58 -22.89
CA GLU A 469 -4.71 27.44 -23.83
C GLU A 469 -3.28 26.88 -24.02
N SER A 470 -2.25 27.56 -23.53
CA SER A 470 -0.87 27.10 -23.62
C SER A 470 -0.55 26.14 -22.49
N TYR A 471 0.04 24.99 -22.80
CA TYR A 471 0.44 24.02 -21.80
C TYR A 471 1.73 23.26 -22.16
N ALA A 472 2.38 22.71 -21.17
CA ALA A 472 3.51 21.80 -21.30
C ALA A 472 3.39 20.65 -20.31
N ILE A 473 3.49 19.42 -20.79
CA ILE A 473 3.53 18.21 -19.97
C ILE A 473 5.00 17.87 -19.73
N LEU A 474 5.37 17.68 -18.46
CA LEU A 474 6.74 17.45 -18.03
C LEU A 474 6.94 16.04 -17.56
N SER A 475 7.92 15.33 -18.12
CA SER A 475 8.36 14.02 -17.64
C SER A 475 9.37 14.16 -16.51
N ASP A 476 9.31 13.26 -15.52
CA ASP A 476 10.26 13.20 -14.41
C ASP A 476 10.46 14.56 -13.72
N ILE A 477 9.39 15.04 -13.05
CA ILE A 477 9.39 16.35 -12.40
C ILE A 477 10.31 16.43 -11.18
N LEU A 478 10.87 17.62 -10.98
CA LEU A 478 11.59 18.01 -9.78
C LEU A 478 10.62 18.37 -8.65
N GLY A 479 11.13 18.44 -7.41
CA GLY A 479 10.35 18.89 -6.27
C GLY A 479 9.80 20.31 -6.41
N ASP A 480 10.56 21.21 -7.05
CA ASP A 480 10.12 22.58 -7.32
C ASP A 480 9.00 22.60 -8.39
N GLU A 481 9.08 21.74 -9.41
CA GLU A 481 8.06 21.60 -10.45
C GLU A 481 6.78 20.93 -9.94
N ASP A 482 6.89 19.98 -8.99
CA ASP A 482 5.74 19.45 -8.24
C ASP A 482 5.04 20.57 -7.45
N GLN A 483 5.79 21.39 -6.75
CA GLN A 483 5.21 22.45 -5.91
C GLN A 483 4.59 23.60 -6.73
N LEU A 484 5.25 24.02 -7.80
CA LEU A 484 4.91 25.20 -8.59
C LEU A 484 4.06 24.92 -9.84
N GLY A 485 3.93 23.64 -10.21
CA GLY A 485 3.13 23.19 -11.36
C GLY A 485 1.65 22.98 -11.02
N ASP A 486 0.86 22.64 -12.04
CA ASP A 486 -0.60 22.50 -11.99
C ASP A 486 -1.06 21.05 -11.79
N MET A 487 -0.18 20.08 -11.96
CA MET A 487 -0.46 18.67 -11.81
C MET A 487 0.77 17.94 -11.26
N ASP A 488 0.56 17.04 -10.32
CA ASP A 488 1.48 15.95 -9.92
C ASP A 488 0.81 14.63 -10.27
N PHE A 489 1.37 13.94 -11.25
CA PHE A 489 0.77 12.74 -11.83
C PHE A 489 1.76 11.59 -11.83
N LYS A 490 1.55 10.61 -10.95
CA LYS A 490 2.41 9.44 -10.80
C LYS A 490 1.76 8.24 -11.46
N VAL A 491 2.49 7.60 -12.36
CA VAL A 491 2.07 6.40 -13.07
C VAL A 491 3.12 5.32 -12.88
N ALA A 492 2.68 4.17 -12.41
CA ALA A 492 3.53 2.98 -12.31
C ALA A 492 2.94 1.84 -13.13
N GLY A 493 3.80 0.97 -13.64
CA GLY A 493 3.36 -0.19 -14.42
C GLY A 493 4.52 -0.95 -15.04
N THR A 494 4.16 -2.00 -15.76
CA THR A 494 5.05 -2.84 -16.56
C THR A 494 5.15 -2.31 -17.99
N LYS A 495 5.82 -3.06 -18.85
CA LYS A 495 5.82 -2.78 -20.31
C LYS A 495 4.43 -2.93 -20.95
N ASP A 496 3.55 -3.72 -20.35
CA ASP A 496 2.26 -4.11 -20.94
C ASP A 496 1.11 -3.23 -20.46
N GLY A 497 1.22 -2.60 -19.28
CA GLY A 497 0.16 -1.74 -18.78
C GLY A 497 0.44 -1.11 -17.43
N ILE A 498 -0.53 -0.33 -16.97
CA ILE A 498 -0.52 0.41 -15.71
C ILE A 498 -0.91 -0.50 -14.56
N THR A 499 -0.19 -0.41 -13.44
CA THR A 499 -0.52 -1.12 -12.19
C THR A 499 -0.93 -0.18 -11.06
N SER A 500 -0.50 1.08 -11.08
CA SER A 500 -0.91 2.07 -10.07
C SER A 500 -0.87 3.48 -10.62
N ILE A 501 -1.77 4.31 -10.12
CA ILE A 501 -1.90 5.72 -10.47
C ILE A 501 -2.16 6.56 -9.22
N GLN A 502 -1.57 7.75 -9.19
CA GLN A 502 -1.91 8.80 -8.25
C GLN A 502 -1.79 10.16 -8.95
N MET A 503 -2.83 10.97 -8.90
CA MET A 503 -2.87 12.27 -9.55
C MET A 503 -3.51 13.33 -8.65
N ASP A 504 -2.86 14.47 -8.57
CA ASP A 504 -3.35 15.68 -7.94
C ASP A 504 -3.35 16.82 -8.97
N ILE A 505 -4.49 17.46 -9.17
CA ILE A 505 -4.66 18.59 -10.09
C ILE A 505 -4.99 19.83 -9.28
N LYS A 506 -4.29 20.94 -9.57
CA LYS A 506 -4.42 22.22 -8.86
C LYS A 506 -5.17 23.29 -9.68
N ILE A 507 -5.63 22.92 -10.89
CA ILE A 507 -6.39 23.80 -11.80
C ILE A 507 -7.84 23.35 -11.93
N LYS A 508 -8.71 24.27 -12.36
CA LYS A 508 -10.18 24.07 -12.42
C LYS A 508 -10.66 23.28 -13.65
N GLY A 509 -9.80 22.64 -14.41
CA GLY A 509 -10.19 21.82 -15.55
C GLY A 509 -9.01 21.27 -16.33
N LEU A 510 -9.11 20.01 -16.69
CA LEU A 510 -8.15 19.34 -17.58
C LEU A 510 -8.91 18.73 -18.76
N LYS A 511 -8.57 19.17 -19.97
CA LYS A 511 -9.17 18.64 -21.19
C LYS A 511 -8.78 17.18 -21.39
N LYS A 512 -9.68 16.37 -21.97
CA LYS A 512 -9.49 14.94 -22.21
C LYS A 512 -8.23 14.66 -23.03
N GLU A 513 -7.98 15.51 -24.00
CA GLU A 513 -6.84 15.42 -24.90
C GLU A 513 -5.51 15.55 -24.14
N ILE A 514 -5.44 16.52 -23.21
CA ILE A 514 -4.23 16.75 -22.38
C ILE A 514 -4.00 15.55 -21.45
N MET A 515 -5.08 14.98 -20.89
CA MET A 515 -4.97 13.78 -20.05
C MET A 515 -4.42 12.59 -20.86
N LYS A 516 -4.94 12.35 -22.05
CA LYS A 516 -4.45 11.28 -22.93
C LYS A 516 -2.99 11.50 -23.32
N GLU A 517 -2.62 12.73 -23.65
CA GLU A 517 -1.24 13.08 -23.95
C GLU A 517 -0.30 12.86 -22.75
N ALA A 518 -0.74 13.25 -21.55
CA ALA A 518 0.03 13.03 -20.32
C ALA A 518 0.22 11.53 -20.03
N LEU A 519 -0.80 10.71 -20.21
CA LEU A 519 -0.71 9.26 -20.07
C LEU A 519 0.22 8.64 -21.11
N GLN A 520 0.14 9.09 -22.37
CA GLN A 520 1.03 8.60 -23.43
C GLN A 520 2.49 8.98 -23.16
N GLN A 521 2.75 10.22 -22.74
CA GLN A 521 4.10 10.67 -22.39
C GLN A 521 4.62 9.94 -21.14
N ALA A 522 3.76 9.63 -20.16
CA ALA A 522 4.10 8.80 -19.00
C ALA A 522 4.50 7.38 -19.43
N LYS A 523 3.80 6.81 -20.42
CA LYS A 523 4.15 5.50 -21.00
C LYS A 523 5.54 5.52 -21.63
N GLU A 524 5.86 6.54 -22.44
CA GLU A 524 7.17 6.70 -23.06
C GLU A 524 8.28 6.73 -21.99
N GLY A 525 8.10 7.55 -20.96
CA GLY A 525 9.06 7.66 -19.86
C GLY A 525 9.16 6.40 -19.01
N ARG A 526 8.05 5.70 -18.74
CA ARG A 526 8.04 4.43 -18.03
C ARG A 526 8.80 3.34 -18.78
N LEU A 527 8.60 3.24 -20.09
CA LEU A 527 9.29 2.27 -20.93
C LEU A 527 10.80 2.54 -20.97
N TYR A 528 11.24 3.80 -21.04
CA TYR A 528 12.64 4.17 -20.95
C TYR A 528 13.27 3.76 -19.60
N ILE A 529 12.57 3.99 -18.49
CA ILE A 529 13.05 3.58 -17.16
C ILE A 529 13.15 2.05 -17.08
N LEU A 530 12.13 1.32 -17.58
CA LEU A 530 12.14 -0.15 -17.64
C LEU A 530 13.33 -0.68 -18.43
N GLU A 531 13.68 -0.08 -19.56
CA GLU A 531 14.86 -0.47 -20.34
C GLU A 531 16.13 -0.43 -19.47
N LYS A 532 16.33 0.67 -18.71
CA LYS A 532 17.48 0.79 -17.78
C LYS A 532 17.46 -0.23 -16.65
N MET A 533 16.28 -0.60 -16.17
CA MET A 533 16.12 -1.64 -15.14
C MET A 533 16.44 -3.03 -15.70
N TYR A 534 16.01 -3.36 -16.93
CA TYR A 534 16.33 -4.62 -17.59
C TYR A 534 17.81 -4.71 -18.00
N GLU A 535 18.49 -3.59 -18.33
CA GLU A 535 19.94 -3.54 -18.52
C GLU A 535 20.68 -3.93 -17.23
N ALA A 536 20.18 -3.53 -16.05
CA ALA A 536 20.82 -3.81 -14.77
C ALA A 536 20.58 -5.25 -14.26
N ILE A 537 19.37 -5.75 -14.38
CA ILE A 537 19.00 -7.13 -14.03
C ILE A 537 17.82 -7.60 -14.92
N PRO A 538 18.11 -8.41 -15.97
CA PRO A 538 17.11 -8.77 -16.97
C PRO A 538 16.08 -9.81 -16.49
N GLU A 539 16.45 -10.66 -15.52
CA GLU A 539 15.62 -11.75 -14.99
C GLU A 539 15.81 -11.86 -13.47
N PRO A 540 14.80 -12.32 -12.72
CA PRO A 540 14.96 -12.63 -11.31
C PRO A 540 16.09 -13.68 -11.12
N ARG A 541 16.82 -13.58 -10.00
CA ARG A 541 17.77 -14.63 -9.64
C ARG A 541 17.06 -15.96 -9.52
N LYS A 542 17.71 -17.03 -9.96
CA LYS A 542 17.14 -18.41 -9.96
C LYS A 542 16.99 -18.97 -8.56
N GLU A 543 17.84 -18.54 -7.64
CA GLU A 543 17.85 -18.98 -6.25
C GLU A 543 17.69 -17.77 -5.32
N VAL A 544 16.97 -17.99 -4.22
CA VAL A 544 16.89 -17.02 -3.13
C VAL A 544 18.22 -16.90 -2.41
N SER A 545 18.44 -15.81 -1.71
CA SER A 545 19.63 -15.59 -0.87
C SER A 545 19.92 -16.79 0.05
N PRO A 546 21.20 -17.17 0.22
CA PRO A 546 21.56 -18.22 1.18
C PRO A 546 21.17 -17.88 2.62
N TYR A 547 20.93 -16.60 2.92
CA TYR A 547 20.45 -16.10 4.21
C TYR A 547 18.94 -16.17 4.36
N ALA A 548 18.19 -16.36 3.27
CA ALA A 548 16.75 -16.55 3.34
C ALA A 548 16.40 -17.92 3.92
N PRO A 549 15.30 -18.05 4.70
CA PRO A 549 14.84 -19.34 5.18
C PRO A 549 14.47 -20.23 3.97
N LYS A 550 14.72 -21.53 4.09
CA LYS A 550 14.30 -22.53 3.11
C LYS A 550 12.88 -22.97 3.46
N ILE A 551 12.00 -22.98 2.48
CA ILE A 551 10.60 -23.40 2.66
C ILE A 551 10.29 -24.55 1.72
N GLU A 552 9.69 -25.61 2.26
CA GLU A 552 9.13 -26.73 1.50
C GLU A 552 7.66 -26.91 1.87
N ILE A 553 6.80 -27.06 0.86
CA ILE A 553 5.38 -27.36 1.06
C ILE A 553 5.15 -28.83 0.74
N ILE A 554 4.60 -29.57 1.70
CA ILE A 554 4.12 -30.94 1.53
C ILE A 554 2.60 -30.97 1.61
N THR A 555 1.99 -31.94 0.94
CA THR A 555 0.55 -32.18 1.04
C THR A 555 0.29 -33.45 1.82
N ILE A 556 -0.60 -33.36 2.80
CA ILE A 556 -1.06 -34.49 3.61
C ILE A 556 -2.59 -34.61 3.50
N PRO A 557 -3.19 -35.75 3.82
CA PRO A 557 -4.64 -35.85 3.96
C PRO A 557 -5.14 -34.87 5.04
N GLU A 558 -6.22 -34.15 4.74
CA GLU A 558 -6.72 -33.07 5.61
C GLU A 558 -7.15 -33.58 6.99
N ASP A 559 -7.73 -34.77 7.06
CA ASP A 559 -8.09 -35.48 8.29
C ASP A 559 -6.89 -35.82 9.19
N LYS A 560 -5.67 -35.80 8.66
CA LYS A 560 -4.41 -36.04 9.38
C LYS A 560 -3.75 -34.76 9.92
N ALA A 561 -4.25 -33.59 9.55
CA ALA A 561 -3.68 -32.29 9.95
C ALA A 561 -3.52 -32.17 11.49
N LEU A 562 -4.50 -32.61 12.23
CA LEU A 562 -4.47 -32.60 13.71
C LEU A 562 -3.38 -33.50 14.31
N LEU A 563 -3.02 -34.59 13.61
CA LEU A 563 -1.94 -35.47 14.05
C LEU A 563 -0.58 -34.80 13.90
N VAL A 564 -0.40 -34.01 12.84
CA VAL A 564 0.84 -33.21 12.64
C VAL A 564 0.95 -32.11 13.69
N ILE A 565 -0.12 -31.42 14.01
CA ILE A 565 -0.16 -30.39 15.04
C ILE A 565 0.10 -31.02 16.42
N GLY A 566 -0.51 -32.16 16.69
CA GLY A 566 -0.47 -32.83 18.00
C GLY A 566 -1.32 -32.15 19.07
N PRO A 567 -1.57 -32.84 20.22
CA PRO A 567 -2.37 -32.30 21.31
C PRO A 567 -1.79 -30.97 21.84
N GLY A 568 -2.56 -29.89 21.77
CA GLY A 568 -2.13 -28.56 22.22
C GLY A 568 -0.90 -27.99 21.46
N GLY A 569 -0.69 -28.43 20.20
CA GLY A 569 0.45 -27.98 19.38
C GLY A 569 1.79 -28.62 19.75
N LYS A 570 1.77 -29.75 20.46
CA LYS A 570 2.97 -30.41 20.99
C LYS A 570 3.97 -30.78 19.88
N ASN A 571 3.51 -31.39 18.80
CA ASN A 571 4.40 -31.88 17.74
C ASN A 571 5.05 -30.73 16.96
N VAL A 572 4.28 -29.72 16.58
CA VAL A 572 4.84 -28.54 15.86
C VAL A 572 5.84 -27.79 16.75
N LYS A 573 5.58 -27.71 18.06
CA LYS A 573 6.50 -27.13 19.02
C LYS A 573 7.80 -27.96 19.15
N GLU A 574 7.69 -29.30 19.18
CA GLU A 574 8.82 -30.20 19.22
C GLU A 574 9.69 -30.12 17.96
N PHE A 575 9.10 -30.06 16.78
CA PHE A 575 9.82 -29.86 15.52
C PHE A 575 10.62 -28.53 15.54
N ARG A 576 10.01 -27.46 16.03
CA ARG A 576 10.68 -26.18 16.15
C ARG A 576 11.81 -26.19 17.19
N ASP A 577 11.54 -26.67 18.40
CA ASP A 577 12.45 -26.55 19.55
C ASP A 577 13.61 -27.55 19.47
N LYS A 578 13.40 -28.75 18.89
CA LYS A 578 14.42 -29.80 18.80
C LYS A 578 15.10 -29.91 17.44
N MET A 579 14.37 -29.63 16.36
CA MET A 579 14.85 -29.86 14.98
C MET A 579 15.06 -28.54 14.23
N GLY A 580 14.67 -27.39 14.80
CA GLY A 580 14.86 -26.07 14.19
C GLY A 580 14.01 -25.87 12.94
N VAL A 581 12.86 -26.55 12.84
CA VAL A 581 11.93 -26.44 11.73
C VAL A 581 10.58 -25.92 12.20
N SER A 582 10.18 -24.76 11.72
CA SER A 582 8.81 -24.26 11.89
C SER A 582 7.86 -25.01 10.96
N VAL A 583 6.76 -25.51 11.51
CA VAL A 583 5.75 -26.29 10.78
C VAL A 583 4.41 -25.56 10.88
N TRP A 584 3.89 -25.16 9.72
CA TRP A 584 2.59 -24.49 9.63
C TRP A 584 1.62 -25.31 8.78
N VAL A 585 0.45 -25.61 9.35
CA VAL A 585 -0.60 -26.39 8.69
C VAL A 585 -1.66 -25.45 8.15
N HIS A 586 -1.86 -25.47 6.83
CA HIS A 586 -2.85 -24.67 6.13
C HIS A 586 -4.13 -25.48 5.88
N GLU A 587 -5.19 -24.80 5.46
CA GLU A 587 -6.40 -25.45 4.97
C GLU A 587 -6.12 -26.33 3.73
N GLY A 588 -6.92 -27.39 3.56
CA GLY A 588 -6.73 -28.33 2.44
C GLY A 588 -5.52 -29.26 2.58
N GLY A 589 -4.99 -29.44 3.81
CA GLY A 589 -3.92 -30.38 4.09
C GLY A 589 -2.53 -29.99 3.58
N LYS A 590 -2.28 -28.72 3.24
CA LYS A 590 -0.94 -28.22 2.93
C LYS A 590 -0.17 -27.97 4.23
N VAL A 591 1.10 -28.34 4.27
CA VAL A 591 1.99 -28.14 5.41
C VAL A 591 3.27 -27.48 4.93
N SER A 592 3.55 -26.26 5.43
CA SER A 592 4.79 -25.54 5.18
C SER A 592 5.85 -25.92 6.23
N LEU A 593 7.03 -26.30 5.77
CA LEU A 593 8.21 -26.62 6.58
C LEU A 593 9.26 -25.54 6.32
N THR A 594 9.64 -24.78 7.34
CA THR A 594 10.59 -23.66 7.22
C THR A 594 11.79 -23.86 8.13
N SER A 595 13.00 -23.76 7.57
CA SER A 595 14.26 -23.85 8.32
C SER A 595 15.41 -23.21 7.54
N ASN A 596 16.52 -22.91 8.21
CA ASN A 596 17.79 -22.57 7.56
C ASN A 596 18.56 -23.79 7.07
N SER A 597 18.22 -25.03 7.52
CA SER A 597 18.82 -26.31 7.09
C SER A 597 17.88 -27.13 6.27
N ARG A 598 18.32 -27.54 5.07
CA ARG A 598 17.57 -28.44 4.18
C ARG A 598 17.50 -29.85 4.77
N GLU A 599 18.57 -30.27 5.45
CA GLU A 599 18.65 -31.58 6.11
C GLU A 599 17.58 -31.68 7.21
N ALA A 600 17.43 -30.61 8.04
CA ALA A 600 16.40 -30.56 9.08
C ALA A 600 14.97 -30.65 8.50
N ILE A 601 14.71 -29.98 7.37
CA ILE A 601 13.41 -30.07 6.66
C ILE A 601 13.15 -31.52 6.24
N GLU A 602 14.12 -32.22 5.65
CA GLU A 602 13.97 -33.62 5.22
C GLU A 602 13.74 -34.58 6.39
N GLU A 603 14.37 -34.33 7.55
CA GLU A 603 14.12 -35.08 8.77
C GLU A 603 12.69 -34.90 9.28
N VAL A 604 12.21 -33.66 9.37
CA VAL A 604 10.84 -33.37 9.80
C VAL A 604 9.82 -33.90 8.82
N LYS A 605 10.07 -33.81 7.52
CA LYS A 605 9.23 -34.40 6.48
C LYS A 605 9.05 -35.92 6.66
N LYS A 606 10.15 -36.64 6.94
CA LYS A 606 10.09 -38.03 7.29
C LYS A 606 9.33 -38.32 8.58
N ALA A 607 9.54 -37.49 9.60
CA ALA A 607 8.81 -37.59 10.86
C ALA A 607 7.30 -37.42 10.66
N ILE A 608 6.89 -36.41 9.86
CA ILE A 608 5.47 -36.17 9.51
C ILE A 608 4.90 -37.36 8.72
N GLN A 609 5.63 -37.87 7.74
CA GLN A 609 5.21 -39.07 6.98
C GLN A 609 4.97 -40.26 7.90
N ASN A 610 5.85 -40.48 8.87
CA ASN A 610 5.68 -41.56 9.85
C ASN A 610 4.49 -41.34 10.80
N LEU A 611 4.21 -40.09 11.20
CA LEU A 611 3.06 -39.75 12.03
C LEU A 611 1.72 -40.01 11.34
N ILE A 612 1.62 -39.72 10.04
CA ILE A 612 0.39 -39.88 9.26
C ILE A 612 0.26 -41.30 8.64
N ALA A 613 1.34 -42.10 8.69
CA ALA A 613 1.34 -43.43 8.10
C ALA A 613 0.27 -44.31 8.72
N GLU A 614 -0.42 -45.04 7.90
CA GLU A 614 -1.40 -46.06 8.33
C GLU A 614 -0.74 -47.46 8.34
N VAL A 615 -1.25 -48.26 9.25
CA VAL A 615 -0.81 -49.65 9.35
C VAL A 615 -1.43 -50.46 8.20
N GLU A 616 -0.58 -51.08 7.41
CA GLU A 616 -1.02 -51.88 6.24
C GLU A 616 -0.94 -53.38 6.55
N VAL A 617 -2.05 -54.09 6.28
CA VAL A 617 -2.08 -55.55 6.39
C VAL A 617 -1.13 -56.16 5.35
N GLY A 618 -0.31 -57.12 5.78
CA GLY A 618 0.67 -57.79 4.93
C GLY A 618 2.05 -57.16 4.91
N LYS A 619 2.23 -55.94 5.41
CA LYS A 619 3.51 -55.22 5.45
C LYS A 619 4.34 -55.61 6.68
N VAL A 620 5.66 -55.63 6.52
CA VAL A 620 6.63 -55.91 7.58
C VAL A 620 7.12 -54.57 8.17
N TYR A 621 7.10 -54.49 9.47
CA TYR A 621 7.59 -53.30 10.23
C TYR A 621 8.69 -53.73 11.20
N LYS A 622 9.67 -52.89 11.40
CA LYS A 622 10.61 -52.99 12.51
C LYS A 622 9.99 -52.24 13.69
N GLY A 623 9.47 -52.96 14.64
CA GLY A 623 8.78 -52.42 15.79
C GLY A 623 9.56 -52.59 17.11
N LYS A 624 9.22 -51.78 18.09
CA LYS A 624 9.81 -51.80 19.44
C LYS A 624 8.81 -52.33 20.47
N ILE A 625 9.24 -53.24 21.32
CA ILE A 625 8.40 -53.82 22.39
C ILE A 625 8.11 -52.74 23.46
N THR A 626 6.85 -52.43 23.66
CA THR A 626 6.37 -51.45 24.68
C THR A 626 5.88 -52.14 25.93
N ARG A 627 5.42 -53.39 25.85
CA ARG A 627 4.92 -54.18 26.99
C ARG A 627 5.02 -55.67 26.69
N VAL A 628 5.38 -56.42 27.72
CA VAL A 628 5.49 -57.90 27.68
C VAL A 628 4.47 -58.50 28.61
N GLU A 629 3.62 -59.40 28.08
CA GLU A 629 2.56 -60.11 28.80
C GLU A 629 2.75 -61.63 28.64
N PRO A 630 2.20 -62.50 29.49
CA PRO A 630 2.34 -63.95 29.38
C PRO A 630 1.86 -64.54 28.05
N TYR A 631 0.90 -63.86 27.42
CA TYR A 631 0.27 -64.31 26.17
C TYR A 631 0.86 -63.67 24.89
N GLY A 632 1.82 -62.72 25.04
CA GLY A 632 2.43 -62.07 23.89
C GLY A 632 3.09 -60.72 24.25
N VAL A 633 3.64 -60.06 23.21
CA VAL A 633 4.26 -58.75 23.34
C VAL A 633 3.48 -57.71 22.56
N PHE A 634 3.39 -56.49 23.13
CA PHE A 634 2.88 -55.34 22.43
C PHE A 634 4.06 -54.59 21.79
N VAL A 635 3.95 -54.44 20.47
CA VAL A 635 5.00 -53.89 19.63
C VAL A 635 4.52 -52.60 19.00
N GLU A 636 5.18 -51.51 19.24
CA GLU A 636 4.96 -50.26 18.54
C GLU A 636 5.58 -50.34 17.16
N ILE A 637 4.74 -50.44 16.11
CA ILE A 637 5.13 -50.64 14.70
C ILE A 637 5.25 -49.31 13.91
N LEU A 638 4.51 -48.31 14.34
CA LEU A 638 4.57 -46.92 13.90
C LEU A 638 4.34 -45.99 15.13
N PRO A 639 4.76 -44.75 15.15
CA PRO A 639 4.57 -43.84 16.28
C PRO A 639 3.10 -43.83 16.76
N GLY A 640 2.87 -44.25 18.01
CA GLY A 640 1.54 -44.36 18.62
C GLY A 640 0.68 -45.54 18.13
N LYS A 641 1.13 -46.39 17.20
CA LYS A 641 0.45 -47.56 16.68
C LYS A 641 1.03 -48.85 17.24
N VAL A 642 0.33 -49.42 18.21
CA VAL A 642 0.76 -50.62 18.91
C VAL A 642 -0.02 -51.85 18.41
N GLY A 643 0.66 -52.91 18.01
CA GLY A 643 0.08 -54.17 17.65
C GLY A 643 0.42 -55.26 18.67
N LEU A 644 -0.42 -56.31 18.71
CA LEU A 644 -0.19 -57.50 19.55
C LEU A 644 0.46 -58.59 18.72
N LEU A 645 1.67 -59.01 19.12
CA LEU A 645 2.30 -60.27 18.67
C LEU A 645 1.99 -61.31 19.72
N HIS A 646 0.94 -62.10 19.45
CA HIS A 646 0.50 -63.20 20.33
C HIS A 646 1.49 -64.39 20.26
N VAL A 647 1.70 -65.10 21.38
CA VAL A 647 2.62 -66.23 21.46
C VAL A 647 2.39 -67.28 20.39
N SER A 648 1.15 -67.53 19.95
CA SER A 648 0.81 -68.47 18.87
C SER A 648 1.23 -68.02 17.45
N LYS A 649 1.67 -66.76 17.30
CA LYS A 649 2.10 -66.16 16.05
C LYS A 649 3.59 -65.79 16.08
N MET A 650 4.32 -66.28 17.08
CA MET A 650 5.75 -66.12 17.23
C MET A 650 6.48 -67.32 16.57
N GLU A 651 7.68 -67.05 16.06
CA GLU A 651 8.54 -68.07 15.48
C GLU A 651 9.14 -68.96 16.59
N GLY A 652 8.98 -70.30 16.47
CA GLY A 652 9.47 -71.27 17.44
C GLY A 652 8.51 -71.56 18.60
N TYR A 653 8.87 -72.61 19.42
CA TYR A 653 8.07 -72.98 20.58
C TYR A 653 8.52 -72.11 21.80
N ILE A 654 7.69 -71.17 22.21
CA ILE A 654 7.97 -70.24 23.32
C ILE A 654 7.17 -70.69 24.54
N LYS A 655 7.90 -71.15 25.57
CA LYS A 655 7.32 -71.62 26.81
C LYS A 655 7.01 -70.45 27.80
N ASP A 656 7.86 -69.41 27.76
CA ASP A 656 7.66 -68.18 28.54
C ASP A 656 8.13 -66.98 27.72
N VAL A 657 7.18 -66.08 27.38
CA VAL A 657 7.42 -64.87 26.60
C VAL A 657 8.33 -63.89 27.36
N ARG A 658 8.21 -63.83 28.67
CA ARG A 658 9.00 -62.91 29.54
C ARG A 658 10.46 -63.30 29.69
N ALA A 659 10.81 -64.57 29.40
CA ALA A 659 12.20 -65.05 29.42
C ALA A 659 12.95 -64.73 28.13
N ILE A 660 12.25 -64.39 27.06
CA ILE A 660 12.83 -64.17 25.74
C ILE A 660 12.82 -62.70 25.34
N PHE A 661 11.75 -61.95 25.67
CA PHE A 661 11.57 -60.58 25.25
C PHE A 661 11.54 -59.61 26.41
N SER A 662 12.19 -58.46 26.21
CA SER A 662 12.22 -57.34 27.17
C SER A 662 11.60 -56.08 26.55
N VAL A 663 11.06 -55.23 27.40
CA VAL A 663 10.59 -53.89 26.97
C VAL A 663 11.79 -53.13 26.40
N GLY A 664 11.64 -52.61 25.21
CA GLY A 664 12.68 -51.90 24.47
C GLY A 664 13.34 -52.70 23.36
N ASP A 665 13.15 -54.04 23.32
CA ASP A 665 13.70 -54.85 22.25
C ASP A 665 13.06 -54.51 20.92
N GLU A 666 13.84 -54.58 19.84
CA GLU A 666 13.41 -54.38 18.46
C GLU A 666 13.23 -55.70 17.75
N LEU A 667 12.11 -55.87 17.03
CA LEU A 667 11.90 -57.07 16.21
C LEU A 667 11.15 -56.74 14.92
N LEU A 668 11.36 -57.57 13.92
CA LEU A 668 10.59 -57.50 12.68
C LEU A 668 9.26 -58.23 12.88
N VAL A 669 8.16 -57.54 12.55
CA VAL A 669 6.79 -58.10 12.64
C VAL A 669 6.01 -57.77 11.37
N LYS A 670 5.20 -58.73 10.93
CA LYS A 670 4.26 -58.55 9.83
C LYS A 670 2.84 -58.39 10.37
N VAL A 671 2.12 -57.41 9.84
CA VAL A 671 0.71 -57.24 10.17
C VAL A 671 -0.12 -58.28 9.44
N ILE A 672 -0.87 -59.10 10.16
CA ILE A 672 -1.73 -60.11 9.58
C ILE A 672 -3.19 -59.69 9.50
N GLU A 673 -3.62 -58.83 10.40
CA GLU A 673 -5.00 -58.40 10.48
C GLU A 673 -5.08 -57.10 11.27
N ILE A 674 -6.05 -56.25 10.96
CA ILE A 674 -6.45 -55.10 11.79
C ILE A 674 -7.90 -55.37 12.21
N ASP A 675 -8.16 -55.38 13.51
CA ASP A 675 -9.50 -55.63 14.05
C ASP A 675 -10.43 -54.42 13.90
N GLU A 676 -11.75 -54.58 14.18
CA GLU A 676 -12.76 -53.51 14.10
C GLU A 676 -12.47 -52.33 15.03
N GLN A 677 -11.57 -52.50 15.99
CA GLN A 677 -11.12 -51.44 16.91
C GLN A 677 -9.81 -50.79 16.45
N GLY A 678 -9.31 -51.12 15.23
CA GLY A 678 -8.09 -50.55 14.68
C GLY A 678 -6.79 -51.12 15.29
N ARG A 679 -6.83 -52.24 16.04
CA ARG A 679 -5.65 -52.83 16.66
C ARG A 679 -5.02 -53.86 15.70
N ALA A 680 -3.71 -53.72 15.48
CA ALA A 680 -2.97 -54.62 14.60
C ALA A 680 -2.63 -55.93 15.31
N LYS A 681 -2.93 -57.07 14.64
CA LYS A 681 -2.43 -58.39 15.02
C LYS A 681 -1.17 -58.67 14.21
N LEU A 682 -0.14 -59.13 14.90
CA LEU A 682 1.22 -59.26 14.34
C LEU A 682 1.66 -60.73 14.29
N THR A 683 2.60 -61.03 13.40
CA THR A 683 3.37 -62.26 13.39
C THR A 683 4.84 -61.95 13.07
N ASN A 684 5.74 -62.75 13.62
CA ASN A 684 7.15 -62.73 13.22
C ASN A 684 7.57 -64.06 12.50
N MET A 685 6.60 -64.97 12.24
CA MET A 685 6.87 -66.23 11.55
C MET A 685 7.25 -66.01 10.10
N GLY A 686 8.36 -66.60 9.68
CA GLY A 686 8.78 -66.65 8.27
C GLY A 686 9.24 -65.29 7.72
N ILE A 687 9.55 -64.31 8.54
CA ILE A 687 10.09 -63.03 8.11
C ILE A 687 11.58 -63.16 7.91
N LYS A 688 12.06 -63.02 6.66
CA LYS A 688 13.50 -62.90 6.38
C LYS A 688 13.88 -61.44 6.49
N GLU A 689 15.01 -61.09 7.12
CA GLU A 689 15.57 -59.77 7.05
C GLU A 689 15.72 -59.33 5.58
N PRO A 690 15.26 -58.14 5.19
CA PRO A 690 15.59 -57.60 3.86
C PRO A 690 17.12 -57.46 3.80
N ALA A 691 17.70 -57.98 2.72
CA ALA A 691 19.15 -57.98 2.47
C ALA A 691 19.69 -56.53 2.35
#